data_6ac2709ccb4f333ecd27dda1e03f8216
#
_entry.id   6ac2709ccb4f333ecd27dda1e03f8216
#
_cell.length_a   1.000
_cell.length_b   1.000
_cell.length_c   1.000
_cell.angle_alpha   90.00
_cell.angle_beta   90.00
_cell.angle_gamma   90.00
#
_symmetry.space_group_name_H-M   'P 1'
#
loop_
_entity.id
_entity.type
_entity.pdbx_description
1 polymer ?
#
loop_
_entity_poly.entity_id
_entity_poly.type
_entity_poly.pdbx_seq_one_letter_code
_entity_poly.pdbx_strand_id
1 'polypeptide(L)'
;MESAGLEQLLRELLLPDTERIRRATEQLQIVLRAPAALPALCDLLASAADPQIRQFAAVLTRRRLNTRWRRLAAEQRESLKSLILTALQRETEHCVSLSLAQLSATIFRKEGLEAWPQLLQLLQHSTHSPHSPEREMGLLLLSVVVTSRPEAFQPHHRELLRLLNETLGEVGSPGLLFYSLRTLTTMAPYLSTEDVPLARMLVPKLIMAMQTLIPIDEAKACEALEALDELLESEVPVITPYLSEVLTFCLEVARNVALGNAIRIRILCCLTFLVKVKSKALLKNRLLPPLLHTLFPIVAAEPPPGQLDPEDQDSEEEELEIELMGETPKHFAVQVVDMLALHLPPEKLCPQLMPMLEEALRSESPYQRKAGLLVLAVLSDGAGDHIRQRLLPPLLQIVCKGLEDPSQVVRNAALFALGQFSENLQPHISSYSREVMPLLLAYLKSVPLGHTHHLAKACYALENFVENLGPKVQPYLPELMECMLQLLRNPSSPRAKELAVSALGAIATAAQASLLPYFPAIMEHLREFLLTGREDLQPVQIQSLETLGVLARAVGEPMRPLAEECCQLGLGLCDQVDDPDLRRCTYSLFAALSGLMGEGLAPHLEQITTLMLLSLRSTEGIVPQYDGSSSFLLFDDESDGEEEEELMDEDVEEEDDSEISGYSVENAFFDEKEDTCAAVGEISVNTSVAFLPYMESVFEEVFKLLECPHLNVRKAAHEALGQFCCALHKACQSCPSEPNTAGEERLGQAGGSWGGAGPDWCFSQ
;
A
#
# COMPACT_ATOMS: atom_id res chain seq x y z
N MET A 1 -1.90 -45.52 11.62
CA MET A 1 -0.77 -45.23 12.54
C MET A 1 -1.36 -44.97 13.90
N GLU A 2 -0.82 -45.49 14.96
CA GLU A 2 -1.28 -45.22 16.32
C GLU A 2 -0.90 -43.76 16.69
N SER A 3 -1.66 -43.10 17.55
CA SER A 3 -1.43 -41.70 17.99
C SER A 3 0.02 -41.45 18.47
N ALA A 4 0.67 -42.46 19.08
CA ALA A 4 2.06 -42.41 19.49
C ALA A 4 3.05 -42.17 18.33
N GLY A 5 2.79 -42.73 17.14
CA GLY A 5 3.65 -42.52 15.97
C GLY A 5 3.51 -41.10 15.38
N LEU A 6 2.29 -40.55 15.42
CA LEU A 6 2.05 -39.17 15.01
C LEU A 6 2.67 -38.17 16.01
N GLU A 7 2.55 -38.46 17.33
CA GLU A 7 3.19 -37.64 18.35
C GLU A 7 4.71 -37.57 18.19
N GLN A 8 5.35 -38.67 17.80
CA GLN A 8 6.78 -38.67 17.54
C GLN A 8 7.17 -37.79 16.33
N LEU A 9 6.42 -37.84 15.25
CA LEU A 9 6.65 -36.96 14.09
C LEU A 9 6.48 -35.49 14.45
N LEU A 10 5.46 -35.14 15.22
CA LEU A 10 5.25 -33.76 15.69
C LEU A 10 6.38 -33.29 16.61
N ARG A 11 6.94 -34.17 17.46
CA ARG A 11 8.12 -33.84 18.26
C ARG A 11 9.38 -33.62 17.44
N GLU A 12 9.55 -34.35 16.35
CA GLU A 12 10.69 -34.14 15.45
C GLU A 12 10.65 -32.78 14.75
N LEU A 13 9.47 -32.25 14.46
CA LEU A 13 9.30 -30.90 13.92
C LEU A 13 9.68 -29.77 14.91
N LEU A 14 9.69 -30.06 16.22
CA LEU A 14 10.08 -29.10 17.26
C LEU A 14 11.61 -29.03 17.47
N LEU A 15 12.38 -29.93 16.85
CA LEU A 15 13.84 -29.94 16.98
C LEU A 15 14.47 -28.94 16.00
N PRO A 16 15.51 -28.19 16.39
CA PRO A 16 16.20 -27.24 15.52
C PRO A 16 17.16 -27.93 14.54
N ASP A 17 16.66 -28.85 13.71
CA ASP A 17 17.43 -29.64 12.75
C ASP A 17 16.67 -29.69 11.42
N THR A 18 17.12 -28.92 10.45
CA THR A 18 16.46 -28.73 9.14
C THR A 18 16.22 -30.04 8.40
N GLU A 19 17.18 -31.00 8.46
CA GLU A 19 17.02 -32.30 7.79
C GLU A 19 15.96 -33.17 8.45
N ARG A 20 15.86 -33.13 9.78
CA ARG A 20 14.81 -33.84 10.50
C ARG A 20 13.45 -33.21 10.26
N ILE A 21 13.37 -31.88 10.31
CA ILE A 21 12.15 -31.14 10.00
C ILE A 21 11.66 -31.53 8.61
N ARG A 22 12.51 -31.48 7.58
CA ARG A 22 12.14 -31.84 6.20
C ARG A 22 11.57 -33.26 6.11
N ARG A 23 12.26 -34.26 6.68
CA ARG A 23 11.81 -35.66 6.67
C ARG A 23 10.52 -35.86 7.43
N ALA A 24 10.38 -35.21 8.60
CA ALA A 24 9.16 -35.30 9.41
C ALA A 24 7.98 -34.65 8.67
N THR A 25 8.20 -33.53 7.95
CA THR A 25 7.21 -32.87 7.10
C THR A 25 6.70 -33.78 5.99
N GLU A 26 7.62 -34.39 5.20
CA GLU A 26 7.28 -35.33 4.14
C GLU A 26 6.45 -36.52 4.66
N GLN A 27 6.85 -37.07 5.80
CA GLN A 27 6.13 -38.18 6.43
C GLN A 27 4.76 -37.76 6.97
N LEU A 28 4.67 -36.56 7.54
CA LEU A 28 3.45 -36.00 8.07
C LEU A 28 2.40 -35.76 6.97
N GLN A 29 2.80 -35.27 5.81
CA GLN A 29 1.93 -35.10 4.65
C GLN A 29 1.29 -36.44 4.23
N ILE A 30 2.09 -37.51 4.16
CA ILE A 30 1.59 -38.86 3.84
C ILE A 30 0.60 -39.35 4.89
N VAL A 31 0.94 -39.20 6.18
CA VAL A 31 0.10 -39.63 7.30
C VAL A 31 -1.22 -38.87 7.35
N LEU A 32 -1.18 -37.56 7.10
CA LEU A 32 -2.38 -36.72 7.13
C LEU A 32 -3.37 -37.07 5.98
N ARG A 33 -2.96 -37.68 4.90
CA ARG A 33 -3.86 -38.17 3.83
C ARG A 33 -4.72 -39.36 4.30
N ALA A 34 -4.25 -40.16 5.29
CA ALA A 34 -4.96 -41.34 5.75
C ALA A 34 -6.26 -41.02 6.53
N PRO A 35 -7.35 -41.78 6.38
CA PRO A 35 -8.60 -41.60 7.15
C PRO A 35 -8.41 -41.67 8.65
N ALA A 36 -7.43 -42.46 9.12
CA ALA A 36 -7.12 -42.64 10.55
C ALA A 36 -6.40 -41.42 11.17
N ALA A 37 -5.98 -40.43 10.40
CA ALA A 37 -5.27 -39.26 10.93
C ALA A 37 -6.15 -38.37 11.83
N LEU A 38 -7.42 -38.16 11.47
CA LEU A 38 -8.31 -37.33 12.27
C LEU A 38 -8.57 -37.92 13.68
N PRO A 39 -8.92 -39.20 13.85
CA PRO A 39 -8.98 -39.82 15.16
C PRO A 39 -7.66 -39.69 15.98
N ALA A 40 -6.50 -39.91 15.34
CA ALA A 40 -5.21 -39.79 16.00
C ALA A 40 -4.91 -38.35 16.47
N LEU A 41 -5.25 -37.34 15.65
CA LEU A 41 -5.15 -35.94 16.04
C LEU A 41 -6.09 -35.60 17.22
N CYS A 42 -7.30 -36.14 17.22
CA CYS A 42 -8.25 -35.98 18.31
C CYS A 42 -7.73 -36.62 19.63
N ASP A 43 -7.10 -37.78 19.55
CA ASP A 43 -6.47 -38.43 20.70
C ASP A 43 -5.31 -37.58 21.26
N LEU A 44 -4.45 -37.02 20.39
CA LEU A 44 -3.37 -36.13 20.82
C LEU A 44 -3.89 -34.85 21.47
N LEU A 45 -4.91 -34.27 20.89
CA LEU A 45 -5.56 -33.06 21.42
C LEU A 45 -6.15 -33.29 22.78
N ALA A 46 -6.69 -34.48 23.06
CA ALA A 46 -7.30 -34.86 24.32
C ALA A 46 -6.29 -35.27 25.39
N SER A 47 -5.16 -35.88 25.01
CA SER A 47 -4.32 -36.65 25.97
C SER A 47 -2.83 -36.30 25.95
N ALA A 48 -2.31 -35.57 24.93
CA ALA A 48 -0.89 -35.23 24.87
C ALA A 48 -0.48 -34.37 26.08
N ALA A 49 0.61 -34.74 26.74
CA ALA A 49 1.12 -34.01 27.89
C ALA A 49 1.77 -32.68 27.49
N ASP A 50 2.40 -32.65 26.30
CA ASP A 50 3.10 -31.48 25.78
C ASP A 50 2.11 -30.49 25.16
N PRO A 51 2.05 -29.22 25.63
CA PRO A 51 1.17 -28.19 25.05
C PRO A 51 1.43 -27.94 23.58
N GLN A 52 2.69 -27.97 23.11
CA GLN A 52 3.04 -27.74 21.72
C GLN A 52 2.45 -28.82 20.81
N ILE A 53 2.44 -30.07 21.28
CA ILE A 53 1.80 -31.19 20.54
C ILE A 53 0.28 -31.00 20.47
N ARG A 54 -0.36 -30.56 21.58
CA ARG A 54 -1.80 -30.25 21.56
C ARG A 54 -2.12 -29.09 20.61
N GLN A 55 -1.27 -28.06 20.58
CA GLN A 55 -1.40 -26.95 19.66
C GLN A 55 -1.31 -27.41 18.20
N PHE A 56 -0.27 -28.19 17.85
CA PHE A 56 -0.13 -28.79 16.52
C PHE A 56 -1.36 -29.63 16.15
N ALA A 57 -1.84 -30.47 17.05
CA ALA A 57 -3.01 -31.28 16.82
C ALA A 57 -4.25 -30.43 16.52
N ALA A 58 -4.45 -29.30 17.23
CA ALA A 58 -5.55 -28.37 16.97
C ALA A 58 -5.43 -27.71 15.59
N VAL A 59 -4.24 -27.21 15.23
CA VAL A 59 -3.97 -26.55 13.94
C VAL A 59 -4.17 -27.52 12.77
N LEU A 60 -3.60 -28.72 12.84
CA LEU A 60 -3.74 -29.74 11.79
C LEU A 60 -5.18 -30.25 11.66
N THR A 61 -5.91 -30.36 12.78
CA THR A 61 -7.34 -30.70 12.77
C THR A 61 -8.12 -29.59 12.05
N ARG A 62 -7.86 -28.30 12.33
CA ARG A 62 -8.48 -27.16 11.68
C ARG A 62 -8.27 -27.20 10.16
N ARG A 63 -7.02 -27.34 9.69
CA ARG A 63 -6.71 -27.46 8.26
C ARG A 63 -7.50 -28.59 7.58
N ARG A 64 -7.50 -29.77 8.20
CA ARG A 64 -8.21 -30.92 7.65
C ARG A 64 -9.73 -30.75 7.61
N LEU A 65 -10.32 -30.03 8.56
CA LEU A 65 -11.76 -29.78 8.61
C LEU A 65 -12.20 -28.72 7.62
N ASN A 66 -11.32 -27.84 7.18
CA ASN A 66 -11.66 -26.87 6.15
C ASN A 66 -12.18 -27.57 4.89
N THR A 67 -11.52 -28.61 4.41
CA THR A 67 -11.87 -29.31 3.18
C THR A 67 -12.80 -30.52 3.39
N ARG A 68 -12.78 -31.16 4.57
CA ARG A 68 -13.44 -32.47 4.77
C ARG A 68 -14.63 -32.44 5.73
N TRP A 69 -15.04 -31.29 6.26
CA TRP A 69 -16.12 -31.21 7.25
C TRP A 69 -17.43 -31.85 6.76
N ARG A 70 -17.85 -31.55 5.52
CA ARG A 70 -19.07 -32.09 4.94
C ARG A 70 -19.06 -33.61 4.70
N ARG A 71 -17.87 -34.19 4.57
CA ARG A 71 -17.68 -35.64 4.34
C ARG A 71 -17.71 -36.47 5.66
N LEU A 72 -17.68 -35.81 6.83
CA LEU A 72 -17.75 -36.48 8.13
C LEU A 72 -19.20 -36.93 8.42
N ALA A 73 -19.36 -38.14 9.00
CA ALA A 73 -20.64 -38.59 9.53
C ALA A 73 -21.14 -37.70 10.68
N ALA A 74 -22.45 -37.56 10.83
CA ALA A 74 -23.03 -36.71 11.87
C ALA A 74 -22.53 -37.07 13.28
N GLU A 75 -22.38 -38.35 13.58
CA GLU A 75 -21.85 -38.84 14.85
C GLU A 75 -20.40 -38.38 15.10
N GLN A 76 -19.57 -38.36 14.04
CA GLN A 76 -18.18 -37.92 14.13
C GLN A 76 -18.11 -36.42 14.37
N ARG A 77 -18.97 -35.63 13.71
CA ARG A 77 -19.05 -34.18 13.94
C ARG A 77 -19.44 -33.85 15.38
N GLU A 78 -20.47 -34.51 15.91
CA GLU A 78 -20.90 -34.31 17.31
C GLU A 78 -19.85 -34.75 18.34
N SER A 79 -19.17 -35.89 18.08
CA SER A 79 -18.07 -36.34 18.91
C SER A 79 -16.92 -35.31 18.94
N LEU A 80 -16.56 -34.77 17.80
CA LEU A 80 -15.50 -33.75 17.67
C LEU A 80 -15.88 -32.44 18.36
N LYS A 81 -17.11 -31.95 18.16
CA LYS A 81 -17.64 -30.77 18.85
C LYS A 81 -17.55 -30.93 20.38
N SER A 82 -17.97 -32.09 20.90
CA SER A 82 -17.91 -32.42 22.36
C SER A 82 -16.46 -32.45 22.87
N LEU A 83 -15.55 -33.06 22.10
CA LEU A 83 -14.12 -33.11 22.43
C LEU A 83 -13.52 -31.72 22.55
N ILE A 84 -13.76 -30.85 21.56
CA ILE A 84 -13.24 -29.47 21.52
C ILE A 84 -13.73 -28.66 22.72
N LEU A 85 -15.03 -28.71 23.03
CA LEU A 85 -15.60 -28.00 24.17
C LEU A 85 -15.00 -28.50 25.49
N THR A 86 -14.76 -29.82 25.60
CA THR A 86 -14.13 -30.42 26.79
C THR A 86 -12.65 -30.01 26.89
N ALA A 87 -11.94 -29.94 25.76
CA ALA A 87 -10.57 -29.50 25.73
C ALA A 87 -10.44 -28.01 26.12
N LEU A 88 -11.29 -27.13 25.58
CA LEU A 88 -11.33 -25.72 25.95
C LEU A 88 -11.55 -25.48 27.45
N GLN A 89 -12.41 -26.26 28.08
CA GLN A 89 -12.68 -26.15 29.53
C GLN A 89 -11.52 -26.61 30.43
N ARG A 90 -10.66 -27.47 29.91
CA ARG A 90 -9.53 -28.06 30.69
C ARG A 90 -8.21 -27.40 30.39
N GLU A 91 -8.10 -26.70 29.27
CA GLU A 91 -6.83 -26.14 28.84
C GLU A 91 -6.44 -24.91 29.64
N THR A 92 -5.15 -24.86 30.00
CA THR A 92 -4.56 -23.76 30.76
C THR A 92 -3.55 -22.96 29.95
N GLU A 93 -3.06 -23.55 28.86
CA GLU A 93 -2.06 -22.90 28.01
C GLU A 93 -2.74 -22.04 26.97
N HIS A 94 -2.39 -20.76 26.95
CA HIS A 94 -3.03 -19.76 26.11
C HIS A 94 -2.91 -20.07 24.59
N CYS A 95 -1.75 -20.52 24.11
CA CYS A 95 -1.53 -20.85 22.70
C CYS A 95 -2.42 -22.02 22.22
N VAL A 96 -2.65 -23.00 23.09
CA VAL A 96 -3.56 -24.13 22.81
C VAL A 96 -5.01 -23.67 22.83
N SER A 97 -5.40 -22.85 23.82
CA SER A 97 -6.75 -22.28 23.92
C SER A 97 -7.11 -21.45 22.69
N LEU A 98 -6.15 -20.64 22.19
CA LEU A 98 -6.34 -19.86 20.97
C LEU A 98 -6.53 -20.76 19.74
N SER A 99 -5.70 -21.79 19.56
CA SER A 99 -5.83 -22.75 18.46
C SER A 99 -7.14 -23.54 18.51
N LEU A 100 -7.61 -23.88 19.72
CA LEU A 100 -8.94 -24.51 19.92
C LEU A 100 -10.09 -23.54 19.62
N ALA A 101 -9.96 -22.26 19.97
CA ALA A 101 -10.95 -21.24 19.65
C ALA A 101 -11.04 -21.03 18.12
N GLN A 102 -9.91 -20.99 17.41
CA GLN A 102 -9.87 -20.93 15.95
C GLN A 102 -10.49 -22.17 15.30
N LEU A 103 -10.21 -23.35 15.83
CA LEU A 103 -10.82 -24.60 15.38
C LEU A 103 -12.35 -24.56 15.59
N SER A 104 -12.81 -24.03 16.74
CA SER A 104 -14.23 -23.85 17.03
C SER A 104 -14.89 -22.86 16.05
N ALA A 105 -14.23 -21.75 15.77
CA ALA A 105 -14.69 -20.75 14.82
C ALA A 105 -14.83 -21.31 13.38
N THR A 106 -13.89 -22.17 12.97
CA THR A 106 -13.95 -22.85 11.66
C THR A 106 -15.19 -23.75 11.55
N ILE A 107 -15.50 -24.52 12.60
CA ILE A 107 -16.71 -25.36 12.62
C ILE A 107 -17.96 -24.49 12.68
N PHE A 108 -17.96 -23.43 13.48
CA PHE A 108 -19.07 -22.51 13.62
C PHE A 108 -19.40 -21.82 12.27
N ARG A 109 -18.37 -21.38 11.52
CA ARG A 109 -18.55 -20.80 10.20
C ARG A 109 -19.29 -21.72 9.23
N LYS A 110 -19.00 -23.04 9.29
CA LYS A 110 -19.62 -24.05 8.39
C LYS A 110 -21.04 -24.46 8.80
N GLU A 111 -21.35 -24.50 10.09
CA GLU A 111 -22.64 -25.00 10.58
C GLU A 111 -23.60 -23.89 11.06
N GLY A 112 -23.08 -22.76 11.53
CA GLY A 112 -23.87 -21.66 12.08
C GLY A 112 -24.28 -21.85 13.55
N LEU A 113 -24.95 -20.82 14.08
CA LEU A 113 -25.28 -20.68 15.50
C LEU A 113 -26.30 -21.76 15.99
N GLU A 114 -27.28 -22.05 15.17
CA GLU A 114 -28.38 -22.97 15.52
C GLU A 114 -27.94 -24.44 15.61
N ALA A 115 -26.90 -24.80 14.84
CA ALA A 115 -26.41 -26.17 14.77
C ALA A 115 -25.43 -26.55 15.88
N TRP A 116 -24.99 -25.56 16.71
CA TRP A 116 -24.08 -25.82 17.81
C TRP A 116 -24.48 -25.07 19.11
N PRO A 117 -25.64 -25.39 19.71
CA PRO A 117 -26.13 -24.68 20.90
C PRO A 117 -25.24 -24.87 22.13
N GLN A 118 -24.45 -25.95 22.21
CA GLN A 118 -23.51 -26.20 23.33
C GLN A 118 -22.36 -25.17 23.32
N LEU A 119 -21.93 -24.68 22.19
CA LEU A 119 -20.93 -23.60 22.08
C LEU A 119 -21.48 -22.32 22.72
N LEU A 120 -22.72 -21.95 22.43
CA LEU A 120 -23.37 -20.78 23.04
C LEU A 120 -23.52 -20.93 24.57
N GLN A 121 -23.90 -22.12 25.02
CA GLN A 121 -23.99 -22.41 26.45
C GLN A 121 -22.62 -22.26 27.13
N LEU A 122 -21.55 -22.77 26.52
CA LEU A 122 -20.19 -22.60 27.02
C LEU A 122 -19.79 -21.12 27.06
N LEU A 123 -20.03 -20.37 25.98
CA LEU A 123 -19.75 -18.93 25.91
C LEU A 123 -20.48 -18.18 27.02
N GLN A 124 -21.78 -18.41 27.18
CA GLN A 124 -22.59 -17.75 28.21
C GLN A 124 -22.12 -18.11 29.62
N HIS A 125 -21.78 -19.39 29.88
CA HIS A 125 -21.29 -19.83 31.17
C HIS A 125 -19.92 -19.23 31.49
N SER A 126 -18.97 -19.33 30.55
CA SER A 126 -17.58 -18.92 30.76
C SER A 126 -17.45 -17.40 30.90
N THR A 127 -18.14 -16.60 30.08
CA THR A 127 -18.08 -15.13 30.11
C THR A 127 -18.66 -14.54 31.40
N HIS A 128 -19.56 -15.27 32.11
CA HIS A 128 -20.17 -14.84 33.39
C HIS A 128 -19.61 -15.61 34.60
N SER A 129 -18.54 -16.41 34.43
CA SER A 129 -17.93 -17.14 35.52
C SER A 129 -17.35 -16.20 36.60
N PRO A 130 -17.44 -16.56 37.91
CA PRO A 130 -16.76 -15.81 38.95
C PRO A 130 -15.23 -15.88 38.87
N HIS A 131 -14.69 -16.84 38.13
CA HIS A 131 -13.25 -17.07 37.99
C HIS A 131 -12.67 -16.32 36.79
N SER A 132 -11.71 -15.40 37.01
CA SER A 132 -11.11 -14.58 36.00
C SER A 132 -10.50 -15.36 34.81
N PRO A 133 -9.75 -16.48 35.02
CA PRO A 133 -9.23 -17.26 33.91
C PRO A 133 -10.31 -17.89 33.02
N GLU A 134 -11.43 -18.32 33.58
CA GLU A 134 -12.55 -18.84 32.81
C GLU A 134 -13.24 -17.76 31.99
N ARG A 135 -13.37 -16.53 32.54
CA ARG A 135 -13.90 -15.39 31.77
C ARG A 135 -12.97 -14.99 30.64
N GLU A 136 -11.68 -14.98 30.89
CA GLU A 136 -10.69 -14.65 29.86
C GLU A 136 -10.75 -15.67 28.72
N MET A 137 -10.79 -16.98 29.00
CA MET A 137 -10.99 -18.03 28.02
C MET A 137 -12.32 -17.85 27.26
N GLY A 138 -13.41 -17.52 27.97
CA GLY A 138 -14.72 -17.27 27.39
C GLY A 138 -14.71 -16.10 26.41
N LEU A 139 -14.02 -14.99 26.75
CA LEU A 139 -13.90 -13.83 25.87
C LEU A 139 -12.92 -14.06 24.71
N LEU A 140 -11.83 -14.82 24.94
CA LEU A 140 -10.97 -15.27 23.85
C LEU A 140 -11.78 -16.05 22.82
N LEU A 141 -12.54 -17.06 23.26
CA LEU A 141 -13.39 -17.86 22.39
C LEU A 141 -14.44 -16.99 21.69
N LEU A 142 -15.11 -16.10 22.43
CA LEU A 142 -16.12 -15.18 21.91
C LEU A 142 -15.53 -14.28 20.80
N SER A 143 -14.37 -13.67 21.06
CA SER A 143 -13.73 -12.78 20.09
C SER A 143 -13.43 -13.48 18.76
N VAL A 144 -12.88 -14.70 18.81
CA VAL A 144 -12.55 -15.48 17.61
C VAL A 144 -13.81 -15.96 16.87
N VAL A 145 -14.83 -16.41 17.62
CA VAL A 145 -16.09 -16.89 17.01
C VAL A 145 -16.88 -15.75 16.37
N VAL A 146 -16.97 -14.58 17.04
CA VAL A 146 -17.65 -13.40 16.48
C VAL A 146 -16.93 -12.92 15.23
N THR A 147 -15.59 -12.88 15.22
CA THR A 147 -14.81 -12.47 14.03
C THR A 147 -15.06 -13.40 12.84
N SER A 148 -15.29 -14.69 13.06
CA SER A 148 -15.51 -15.65 11.96
C SER A 148 -16.84 -15.46 11.24
N ARG A 149 -17.86 -14.89 11.90
CA ARG A 149 -19.20 -14.67 11.33
C ARG A 149 -19.98 -13.60 12.10
N PRO A 150 -19.63 -12.31 11.94
CA PRO A 150 -20.20 -11.20 12.75
C PRO A 150 -21.71 -11.06 12.62
N GLU A 151 -22.25 -11.28 11.43
CA GLU A 151 -23.68 -11.12 11.13
C GLU A 151 -24.56 -12.07 11.95
N ALA A 152 -24.04 -13.26 12.29
CA ALA A 152 -24.78 -14.23 13.09
C ALA A 152 -25.07 -13.73 14.52
N PHE A 153 -24.30 -12.75 15.01
CA PHE A 153 -24.45 -12.18 16.33
C PHE A 153 -25.27 -10.89 16.39
N GLN A 154 -25.73 -10.35 15.26
CA GLN A 154 -26.58 -9.14 15.24
C GLN A 154 -27.78 -9.22 16.21
N PRO A 155 -28.54 -10.34 16.33
CA PRO A 155 -29.64 -10.44 17.27
C PRO A 155 -29.20 -10.33 18.74
N HIS A 156 -27.93 -10.60 19.03
CA HIS A 156 -27.34 -10.63 20.38
C HIS A 156 -26.53 -9.36 20.73
N HIS A 157 -26.44 -8.37 19.84
CA HIS A 157 -25.62 -7.16 20.03
C HIS A 157 -25.85 -6.49 21.37
N ARG A 158 -27.10 -6.36 21.83
CA ARG A 158 -27.41 -5.73 23.10
C ARG A 158 -26.88 -6.48 24.32
N GLU A 159 -26.90 -7.81 24.26
CA GLU A 159 -26.36 -8.67 25.33
C GLU A 159 -24.84 -8.59 25.33
N LEU A 160 -24.22 -8.64 24.15
CA LEU A 160 -22.78 -8.50 23.98
C LEU A 160 -22.29 -7.12 24.46
N LEU A 161 -22.95 -6.02 24.08
CA LEU A 161 -22.58 -4.67 24.55
C LEU A 161 -22.71 -4.52 26.07
N ARG A 162 -23.65 -5.19 26.73
CA ARG A 162 -23.73 -5.24 28.20
C ARG A 162 -22.58 -6.00 28.79
N LEU A 163 -22.27 -7.20 28.26
CA LEU A 163 -21.12 -8.00 28.66
C LEU A 163 -19.82 -7.19 28.52
N LEU A 164 -19.60 -6.54 27.37
CA LEU A 164 -18.42 -5.71 27.15
C LEU A 164 -18.38 -4.51 28.10
N ASN A 165 -19.54 -3.93 28.45
CA ASN A 165 -19.59 -2.88 29.43
C ASN A 165 -19.20 -3.34 30.85
N GLU A 166 -19.46 -4.58 31.23
CA GLU A 166 -19.01 -5.17 32.48
C GLU A 166 -17.53 -5.48 32.45
N THR A 167 -17.08 -6.20 31.44
CA THR A 167 -15.69 -6.71 31.32
C THR A 167 -14.66 -5.61 31.09
N LEU A 168 -14.96 -4.54 30.33
CA LEU A 168 -14.10 -3.36 30.18
C LEU A 168 -13.99 -2.52 31.49
N GLY A 169 -14.81 -2.80 32.49
CA GLY A 169 -14.66 -2.22 33.83
C GLY A 169 -13.68 -2.95 34.72
N GLU A 170 -13.24 -4.16 34.36
CA GLU A 170 -12.36 -5.01 35.16
C GLU A 170 -10.88 -4.76 34.86
N VAL A 171 -10.32 -3.67 35.35
CA VAL A 171 -8.96 -3.18 35.08
C VAL A 171 -7.85 -4.18 35.51
N GLY A 172 -8.17 -5.19 36.31
CA GLY A 172 -7.19 -6.15 36.87
C GLY A 172 -6.78 -7.30 35.95
N SER A 173 -7.41 -7.50 34.79
CA SER A 173 -7.11 -8.60 33.86
C SER A 173 -6.85 -8.05 32.43
N PRO A 174 -5.58 -7.91 32.04
CA PRO A 174 -5.23 -7.40 30.71
C PRO A 174 -5.79 -8.22 29.54
N GLY A 175 -5.80 -9.57 29.68
CA GLY A 175 -6.36 -10.45 28.64
C GLY A 175 -7.87 -10.24 28.46
N LEU A 176 -8.59 -10.04 29.56
CA LEU A 176 -10.01 -9.75 29.54
C LEU A 176 -10.31 -8.44 28.79
N LEU A 177 -9.53 -7.40 29.08
CA LEU A 177 -9.65 -6.10 28.40
C LEU A 177 -9.37 -6.23 26.89
N PHE A 178 -8.28 -6.92 26.54
CA PHE A 178 -7.88 -7.13 25.16
C PHE A 178 -8.95 -7.84 24.32
N TYR A 179 -9.45 -9.00 24.80
CA TYR A 179 -10.48 -9.75 24.06
C TYR A 179 -11.83 -9.03 24.02
N SER A 180 -12.14 -8.22 25.03
CA SER A 180 -13.32 -7.37 25.01
C SER A 180 -13.22 -6.30 23.92
N LEU A 181 -12.04 -5.67 23.78
CA LEU A 181 -11.80 -4.67 22.75
C LEU A 181 -11.80 -5.30 21.34
N ARG A 182 -11.15 -6.44 21.16
CA ARG A 182 -11.19 -7.19 19.90
C ARG A 182 -12.62 -7.58 19.49
N THR A 183 -13.44 -8.01 20.44
CA THR A 183 -14.86 -8.29 20.16
C THR A 183 -15.61 -7.01 19.76
N LEU A 184 -15.31 -5.87 20.40
CA LEU A 184 -15.90 -4.58 20.06
C LEU A 184 -15.49 -4.11 18.65
N THR A 185 -14.21 -4.28 18.27
CA THR A 185 -13.71 -4.00 16.91
C THR A 185 -14.58 -4.68 15.87
N THR A 186 -14.76 -5.99 16.00
CA THR A 186 -15.56 -6.78 15.03
C THR A 186 -17.03 -6.37 15.00
N MET A 187 -17.59 -5.93 16.14
CA MET A 187 -19.01 -5.55 16.21
C MET A 187 -19.28 -4.12 15.74
N ALA A 188 -18.31 -3.24 15.82
CA ALA A 188 -18.49 -1.79 15.59
C ALA A 188 -19.12 -1.45 14.22
N PRO A 189 -18.73 -2.09 13.09
CA PRO A 189 -19.34 -1.84 11.79
C PRO A 189 -20.83 -2.22 11.70
N TYR A 190 -21.27 -3.14 12.54
CA TYR A 190 -22.65 -3.69 12.52
C TYR A 190 -23.58 -3.03 13.55
N LEU A 191 -23.12 -1.98 14.24
CA LEU A 191 -23.93 -1.27 15.23
C LEU A 191 -25.09 -0.51 14.59
N SER A 192 -26.26 -0.68 15.14
CA SER A 192 -27.49 0.02 14.75
C SER A 192 -27.74 1.27 15.57
N THR A 193 -28.65 2.13 15.11
CA THR A 193 -29.07 3.32 15.87
C THR A 193 -29.64 2.98 17.25
N GLU A 194 -30.21 1.77 17.43
CA GLU A 194 -30.75 1.30 18.70
C GLU A 194 -29.66 0.91 19.70
N ASP A 195 -28.44 0.59 19.22
CA ASP A 195 -27.30 0.18 20.04
C ASP A 195 -26.50 1.36 20.57
N VAL A 196 -26.68 2.56 19.96
CA VAL A 196 -25.92 3.78 20.30
C VAL A 196 -25.90 4.10 21.79
N PRO A 197 -26.99 4.02 22.57
CA PRO A 197 -26.93 4.35 24.00
C PRO A 197 -26.01 3.43 24.79
N LEU A 198 -25.97 2.12 24.47
CA LEU A 198 -25.10 1.15 25.12
C LEU A 198 -23.65 1.31 24.63
N ALA A 199 -23.45 1.46 23.34
CA ALA A 199 -22.12 1.66 22.74
C ALA A 199 -21.44 2.94 23.29
N ARG A 200 -22.17 4.04 23.47
CA ARG A 200 -21.65 5.25 24.10
C ARG A 200 -21.12 5.05 25.51
N MET A 201 -21.73 4.18 26.29
CA MET A 201 -21.26 3.87 27.66
C MET A 201 -19.90 3.16 27.67
N LEU A 202 -19.53 2.52 26.56
CA LEU A 202 -18.25 1.83 26.43
C LEU A 202 -17.08 2.78 26.17
N VAL A 203 -17.30 3.96 25.54
CA VAL A 203 -16.20 4.86 25.15
C VAL A 203 -15.29 5.27 26.31
N PRO A 204 -15.78 5.74 27.48
CA PRO A 204 -14.90 6.04 28.61
C PRO A 204 -14.15 4.80 29.13
N LYS A 205 -14.78 3.63 29.11
CA LYS A 205 -14.15 2.39 29.56
C LYS A 205 -13.12 1.88 28.57
N LEU A 206 -13.35 2.08 27.26
CA LEU A 206 -12.37 1.82 26.21
C LEU A 206 -11.10 2.64 26.46
N ILE A 207 -11.22 3.93 26.73
CA ILE A 207 -10.07 4.79 27.04
C ILE A 207 -9.33 4.27 28.28
N MET A 208 -10.05 3.92 29.35
CA MET A 208 -9.44 3.35 30.58
C MET A 208 -8.74 2.01 30.30
N ALA A 209 -9.37 1.15 29.50
CA ALA A 209 -8.79 -0.13 29.12
C ALA A 209 -7.48 0.04 28.33
N MET A 210 -7.46 0.99 27.36
CA MET A 210 -6.26 1.33 26.62
C MET A 210 -5.14 1.88 27.52
N GLN A 211 -5.47 2.82 28.41
CA GLN A 211 -4.52 3.35 29.39
C GLN A 211 -3.93 2.28 30.29
N THR A 212 -4.67 1.20 30.54
CA THR A 212 -4.21 0.05 31.31
C THR A 212 -3.34 -0.88 30.49
N LEU A 213 -3.69 -1.15 29.21
CA LEU A 213 -2.99 -2.09 28.35
C LEU A 213 -1.64 -1.54 27.86
N ILE A 214 -1.56 -0.27 27.52
CA ILE A 214 -0.35 0.36 26.96
C ILE A 214 0.91 0.08 27.79
N PRO A 215 0.93 0.29 29.11
CA PRO A 215 2.13 0.03 29.91
C PRO A 215 2.43 -1.46 30.16
N ILE A 216 1.51 -2.37 29.86
CA ILE A 216 1.63 -3.81 30.09
C ILE A 216 2.08 -4.54 28.85
N ASP A 217 1.43 -4.26 27.71
CA ASP A 217 1.67 -4.93 26.44
C ASP A 217 1.34 -3.97 25.28
N GLU A 218 2.37 -3.27 24.78
CA GLU A 218 2.20 -2.28 23.69
C GLU A 218 1.70 -2.93 22.39
N ALA A 219 2.09 -4.18 22.10
CA ALA A 219 1.66 -4.86 20.87
C ALA A 219 0.15 -5.13 20.89
N LYS A 220 -0.37 -5.68 22.01
CA LYS A 220 -1.82 -5.85 22.17
C LYS A 220 -2.57 -4.52 22.24
N ALA A 221 -1.98 -3.48 22.80
CA ALA A 221 -2.59 -2.16 22.80
C ALA A 221 -2.69 -1.59 21.40
N CYS A 222 -1.67 -1.78 20.53
CA CYS A 222 -1.71 -1.36 19.12
C CYS A 222 -2.85 -2.07 18.35
N GLU A 223 -3.01 -3.38 18.51
CA GLU A 223 -4.11 -4.14 17.93
C GLU A 223 -5.47 -3.65 18.47
N ALA A 224 -5.58 -3.49 19.78
CA ALA A 224 -6.83 -3.06 20.41
C ALA A 224 -7.28 -1.65 20.04
N LEU A 225 -6.37 -0.78 19.56
CA LEU A 225 -6.71 0.56 19.05
C LEU A 225 -7.60 0.52 17.80
N GLU A 226 -7.67 -0.59 17.08
CA GLU A 226 -8.59 -0.78 15.97
C GLU A 226 -10.06 -0.57 16.39
N ALA A 227 -10.40 -0.91 17.65
CA ALA A 227 -11.73 -0.64 18.18
C ALA A 227 -12.10 0.85 18.15
N LEU A 228 -11.11 1.73 18.33
CA LEU A 228 -11.33 3.18 18.25
C LEU A 228 -11.53 3.63 16.81
N ASP A 229 -10.75 3.12 15.87
CA ASP A 229 -10.87 3.45 14.45
C ASP A 229 -12.22 2.99 13.89
N GLU A 230 -12.65 1.76 14.18
CA GLU A 230 -13.94 1.22 13.78
C GLU A 230 -15.12 2.05 14.35
N LEU A 231 -15.04 2.47 15.61
CA LEU A 231 -16.07 3.33 16.21
C LEU A 231 -16.04 4.76 15.63
N LEU A 232 -14.91 5.25 15.14
CA LEU A 232 -14.80 6.53 14.42
C LEU A 232 -15.42 6.45 13.04
N GLU A 233 -15.24 5.34 12.34
CA GLU A 233 -15.78 5.09 11.00
C GLU A 233 -17.28 4.81 11.02
N SER A 234 -17.75 4.19 12.09
CA SER A 234 -19.15 3.79 12.22
C SER A 234 -20.11 4.91 11.81
N GLU A 235 -21.13 4.56 11.02
CA GLU A 235 -22.19 5.46 10.57
C GLU A 235 -22.99 6.06 11.75
N VAL A 236 -23.01 5.35 12.88
CA VAL A 236 -23.73 5.80 14.07
C VAL A 236 -22.84 6.69 14.96
N PRO A 237 -23.37 7.80 15.52
CA PRO A 237 -22.55 8.79 16.21
C PRO A 237 -22.19 8.36 17.65
N VAL A 238 -21.41 7.31 17.82
CA VAL A 238 -20.98 6.78 19.13
C VAL A 238 -19.94 7.71 19.76
N ILE A 239 -18.86 8.01 19.06
CA ILE A 239 -17.68 8.77 19.54
C ILE A 239 -17.96 10.27 19.69
N THR A 240 -18.86 10.84 18.89
CA THR A 240 -19.05 12.30 18.80
C THR A 240 -19.21 13.02 20.15
N PRO A 241 -19.96 12.50 21.14
CA PRO A 241 -20.07 13.15 22.46
C PRO A 241 -18.77 13.16 23.28
N TYR A 242 -17.91 12.17 23.06
CA TYR A 242 -16.65 11.95 23.78
C TYR A 242 -15.41 12.38 23.02
N LEU A 243 -15.57 13.09 21.89
CA LEU A 243 -14.48 13.45 20.99
C LEU A 243 -13.34 14.19 21.71
N SER A 244 -13.67 15.05 22.68
CA SER A 244 -12.67 15.77 23.48
C SER A 244 -11.85 14.84 24.37
N GLU A 245 -12.49 13.84 24.97
CA GLU A 245 -11.83 12.87 25.87
C GLU A 245 -10.94 11.93 25.05
N VAL A 246 -11.46 11.43 23.91
CA VAL A 246 -10.70 10.59 22.97
C VAL A 246 -9.48 11.33 22.44
N LEU A 247 -9.65 12.59 22.00
CA LEU A 247 -8.54 13.38 21.52
C LEU A 247 -7.50 13.60 22.63
N THR A 248 -7.92 13.94 23.84
CA THR A 248 -7.00 14.15 24.97
C THR A 248 -6.18 12.91 25.24
N PHE A 249 -6.81 11.74 25.28
CA PHE A 249 -6.12 10.45 25.40
C PHE A 249 -5.09 10.25 24.29
N CYS A 250 -5.49 10.42 23.02
CA CYS A 250 -4.56 10.27 21.88
C CYS A 250 -3.37 11.22 21.97
N LEU A 251 -3.61 12.50 22.35
CA LEU A 251 -2.54 13.49 22.49
C LEU A 251 -1.59 13.17 23.66
N GLU A 252 -2.11 12.63 24.77
CA GLU A 252 -1.29 12.19 25.90
C GLU A 252 -0.36 11.05 25.53
N VAL A 253 -0.86 10.05 24.79
CA VAL A 253 -0.04 8.92 24.31
C VAL A 253 0.98 9.40 23.27
N ALA A 254 0.57 10.19 22.27
CA ALA A 254 1.46 10.66 21.20
C ALA A 254 2.67 11.44 21.72
N ARG A 255 2.47 12.30 22.73
CA ARG A 255 3.55 13.13 23.32
C ARG A 255 4.44 12.38 24.32
N ASN A 256 4.04 11.22 24.80
CA ASN A 256 4.77 10.49 25.83
C ASN A 256 5.98 9.76 25.23
N VAL A 257 7.16 10.36 25.36
CA VAL A 257 8.43 9.82 24.84
C VAL A 257 8.95 8.59 25.60
N ALA A 258 8.35 8.23 26.73
CA ALA A 258 8.69 7.01 27.47
C ALA A 258 8.03 5.75 26.86
N LEU A 259 7.06 5.90 25.98
CA LEU A 259 6.42 4.82 25.24
C LEU A 259 7.20 4.47 23.98
N GLY A 260 7.02 3.26 23.49
CA GLY A 260 7.61 2.79 22.23
C GLY A 260 7.10 3.59 21.03
N ASN A 261 7.89 3.60 19.96
CA ASN A 261 7.48 4.30 18.73
C ASN A 261 6.23 3.67 18.10
N ALA A 262 6.10 2.33 18.15
CA ALA A 262 4.96 1.63 17.55
C ALA A 262 3.60 2.14 18.05
N ILE A 263 3.42 2.23 19.36
CA ILE A 263 2.15 2.73 19.94
C ILE A 263 1.92 4.21 19.66
N ARG A 264 2.99 5.03 19.66
CA ARG A 264 2.91 6.45 19.34
C ARG A 264 2.53 6.69 17.87
N ILE A 265 3.12 5.91 16.97
CA ILE A 265 2.78 5.91 15.53
C ILE A 265 1.31 5.49 15.35
N ARG A 266 0.91 4.38 15.96
CA ARG A 266 -0.45 3.86 15.85
C ARG A 266 -1.51 4.89 16.30
N ILE A 267 -1.23 5.62 17.38
CA ILE A 267 -2.09 6.72 17.86
C ILE A 267 -2.10 7.91 16.88
N LEU A 268 -0.97 8.24 16.26
CA LEU A 268 -0.92 9.30 15.24
C LEU A 268 -1.71 8.90 13.99
N CYS A 269 -1.69 7.62 13.60
CA CYS A 269 -2.58 7.09 12.56
C CYS A 269 -4.07 7.27 12.94
N CYS A 270 -4.46 6.93 14.18
CA CYS A 270 -5.82 7.18 14.67
C CYS A 270 -6.18 8.67 14.63
N LEU A 271 -5.24 9.58 14.95
CA LEU A 271 -5.45 11.03 14.85
C LEU A 271 -5.64 11.47 13.40
N THR A 272 -4.86 10.95 12.46
CA THR A 272 -5.01 11.20 11.02
C THR A 272 -6.41 10.81 10.56
N PHE A 273 -6.86 9.62 10.94
CA PHE A 273 -8.20 9.12 10.62
C PHE A 273 -9.31 9.94 11.29
N LEU A 274 -9.15 10.30 12.57
CA LEU A 274 -10.07 11.16 13.31
C LEU A 274 -10.23 12.54 12.64
N VAL A 275 -9.15 13.15 12.18
CA VAL A 275 -9.18 14.42 11.43
C VAL A 275 -9.97 14.27 10.16
N LYS A 276 -9.71 13.21 9.36
CA LYS A 276 -10.42 12.90 8.12
C LYS A 276 -11.93 12.77 8.33
N VAL A 277 -12.37 12.02 9.33
CA VAL A 277 -13.78 11.66 9.53
C VAL A 277 -14.55 12.70 10.34
N LYS A 278 -13.91 13.39 11.30
CA LYS A 278 -14.59 14.28 12.27
C LYS A 278 -14.09 15.74 12.22
N SER A 279 -13.51 16.21 11.12
CA SER A 279 -12.98 17.58 10.94
C SER A 279 -13.93 18.70 11.40
N LYS A 280 -15.21 18.61 11.03
CA LYS A 280 -16.24 19.60 11.43
C LYS A 280 -16.47 19.62 12.96
N ALA A 281 -16.45 18.46 13.60
CA ALA A 281 -16.64 18.35 15.04
C ALA A 281 -15.42 18.85 15.81
N LEU A 282 -14.20 18.63 15.28
CA LEU A 282 -12.96 19.20 15.83
C LEU A 282 -13.03 20.74 15.90
N LEU A 283 -13.44 21.39 14.81
CA LEU A 283 -13.62 22.86 14.78
C LEU A 283 -14.71 23.34 15.73
N LYS A 284 -15.87 22.67 15.74
CA LYS A 284 -16.99 22.99 16.59
C LYS A 284 -16.63 22.98 18.09
N ASN A 285 -15.86 21.97 18.49
CA ASN A 285 -15.44 21.76 19.88
C ASN A 285 -14.12 22.47 20.21
N ARG A 286 -13.58 23.31 19.31
CA ARG A 286 -12.34 24.07 19.50
C ARG A 286 -11.13 23.20 19.87
N LEU A 287 -11.01 22.03 19.27
CA LEU A 287 -9.97 21.06 19.58
C LEU A 287 -8.69 21.22 18.73
N LEU A 288 -8.69 22.14 17.77
CA LEU A 288 -7.53 22.41 16.92
C LEU A 288 -6.29 22.94 17.68
N PRO A 289 -6.40 23.91 18.61
CA PRO A 289 -5.23 24.39 19.37
C PRO A 289 -4.50 23.30 20.15
N PRO A 290 -5.15 22.48 21.00
CA PRO A 290 -4.44 21.43 21.73
C PRO A 290 -3.81 20.39 20.79
N LEU A 291 -4.42 20.11 19.64
CA LEU A 291 -3.88 19.21 18.62
C LEU A 291 -2.57 19.78 18.05
N LEU A 292 -2.57 21.00 17.55
CA LEU A 292 -1.37 21.67 17.02
C LEU A 292 -0.27 21.82 18.06
N HIS A 293 -0.60 22.21 19.31
CA HIS A 293 0.37 22.33 20.39
C HIS A 293 1.01 20.99 20.79
N THR A 294 0.38 19.86 20.52
CA THR A 294 0.96 18.54 20.75
C THR A 294 1.78 18.06 19.53
N LEU A 295 1.27 18.25 18.32
CA LEU A 295 1.93 17.76 17.10
C LEU A 295 3.25 18.49 16.83
N PHE A 296 3.26 19.82 16.98
CA PHE A 296 4.43 20.62 16.63
C PHE A 296 5.69 20.24 17.41
N PRO A 297 5.68 20.02 18.74
CA PRO A 297 6.84 19.50 19.46
C PRO A 297 7.30 18.12 19.03
N ILE A 298 6.38 17.24 18.54
CA ILE A 298 6.74 15.92 18.02
C ILE A 298 7.50 16.10 16.69
N VAL A 299 7.01 16.94 15.79
CA VAL A 299 7.70 17.26 14.52
C VAL A 299 9.06 17.89 14.76
N ALA A 300 9.18 18.76 15.77
CA ALA A 300 10.40 19.48 16.13
C ALA A 300 11.33 18.72 17.08
N ALA A 301 11.01 17.47 17.44
CA ALA A 301 11.84 16.72 18.39
C ALA A 301 13.26 16.52 17.86
N GLU A 302 14.24 16.78 18.70
CA GLU A 302 15.66 16.58 18.36
C GLU A 302 16.04 15.11 18.51
N PRO A 303 16.83 14.54 17.59
CA PRO A 303 17.38 13.20 17.77
C PRO A 303 18.37 13.18 18.96
N PRO A 304 18.74 11.99 19.46
CA PRO A 304 19.75 11.86 20.49
C PRO A 304 21.07 12.57 20.11
N PRO A 305 21.81 13.13 21.07
CA PRO A 305 23.05 13.84 20.79
C PRO A 305 24.04 13.01 19.98
N GLY A 306 24.51 13.55 18.87
CA GLY A 306 25.45 12.90 17.96
C GLY A 306 24.81 12.00 16.89
N GLN A 307 23.47 11.94 16.84
CA GLN A 307 22.72 11.29 15.78
C GLN A 307 22.01 12.35 14.91
N LEU A 308 21.74 11.99 13.67
CA LEU A 308 20.84 12.73 12.77
C LEU A 308 19.54 11.95 12.61
N ASP A 309 18.47 12.63 12.22
CA ASP A 309 17.28 11.93 11.76
C ASP A 309 17.64 11.05 10.54
N PRO A 310 17.05 9.87 10.38
CA PRO A 310 17.36 8.97 9.26
C PRO A 310 17.27 9.68 7.89
N GLU A 311 16.28 10.52 7.69
CA GLU A 311 16.07 11.32 6.48
C GLU A 311 17.14 12.42 6.22
N ASP A 312 18.04 12.67 7.16
CA ASP A 312 19.13 13.63 7.05
C ASP A 312 20.53 12.97 7.04
N GLN A 313 20.58 11.65 7.17
CA GLN A 313 21.80 10.87 7.02
C GLN A 313 22.20 10.79 5.55
N ASP A 314 23.48 10.66 5.27
CA ASP A 314 24.03 10.62 3.92
C ASP A 314 24.83 9.32 3.72
N SER A 315 24.16 8.17 3.81
CA SER A 315 24.76 6.85 3.62
C SER A 315 23.98 6.05 2.59
N GLU A 316 24.68 5.59 1.55
CA GLU A 316 24.09 4.72 0.50
C GLU A 316 23.67 3.33 1.03
N GLU A 317 24.32 2.86 2.12
CA GLU A 317 24.05 1.54 2.72
C GLU A 317 22.74 1.53 3.57
N GLU A 318 22.24 2.69 3.97
CA GLU A 318 21.09 2.83 4.87
C GLU A 318 19.77 3.12 4.13
N GLU A 319 19.76 3.40 2.82
CA GLU A 319 18.50 3.60 2.09
C GLU A 319 17.58 2.37 2.18
N LEU A 320 18.12 1.15 2.12
CA LEU A 320 17.38 -0.10 2.32
C LEU A 320 16.94 -0.32 3.78
N GLU A 321 17.71 0.17 4.76
CA GLU A 321 17.32 0.11 6.18
C GLU A 321 16.35 1.25 6.55
N ILE A 322 16.37 2.38 5.83
CA ILE A 322 15.45 3.51 6.04
C ILE A 322 14.03 3.17 5.58
N GLU A 323 13.85 2.42 4.50
CA GLU A 323 12.53 1.88 4.12
C GLU A 323 11.98 0.91 5.19
N LEU A 324 12.85 0.16 5.86
CA LEU A 324 12.49 -0.77 6.95
C LEU A 324 12.44 -0.11 8.34
N MET A 325 13.20 0.99 8.58
CA MET A 325 13.29 1.71 9.86
C MET A 325 12.64 3.11 9.83
N GLY A 326 12.14 3.56 8.68
CA GLY A 326 11.74 4.94 8.41
C GLY A 326 10.45 5.42 9.08
N GLU A 327 9.71 4.57 9.76
CA GLU A 327 8.49 4.97 10.46
C GLU A 327 8.81 5.61 11.81
N THR A 328 8.89 6.94 11.84
CA THR A 328 9.09 7.69 13.08
C THR A 328 7.83 8.46 13.48
N PRO A 329 7.58 8.69 14.77
CA PRO A 329 6.47 9.54 15.21
C PRO A 329 6.48 10.94 14.59
N LYS A 330 7.65 11.47 14.18
CA LYS A 330 7.75 12.74 13.47
C LYS A 330 7.06 12.71 12.13
N HIS A 331 7.33 11.69 11.33
CA HIS A 331 6.74 11.51 10.01
C HIS A 331 5.20 11.47 10.11
N PHE A 332 4.67 10.65 11.00
CA PHE A 332 3.22 10.56 11.21
C PHE A 332 2.61 11.85 11.81
N ALA A 333 3.34 12.59 12.63
CA ALA A 333 2.85 13.88 13.11
C ALA A 333 2.76 14.91 11.96
N VAL A 334 3.69 14.89 11.00
CA VAL A 334 3.59 15.67 9.76
C VAL A 334 2.38 15.27 8.94
N GLN A 335 2.11 13.96 8.79
CA GLN A 335 0.91 13.46 8.10
C GLN A 335 -0.40 13.92 8.77
N VAL A 336 -0.46 14.00 10.10
CA VAL A 336 -1.64 14.57 10.78
C VAL A 336 -1.82 16.04 10.41
N VAL A 337 -0.73 16.82 10.31
CA VAL A 337 -0.80 18.25 9.91
C VAL A 337 -1.24 18.36 8.45
N ASP A 338 -0.75 17.52 7.56
CA ASP A 338 -1.18 17.43 6.18
C ASP A 338 -2.68 17.15 6.07
N MET A 339 -3.16 16.15 6.80
CA MET A 339 -4.58 15.83 6.86
C MET A 339 -5.43 16.98 7.39
N LEU A 340 -4.90 17.78 8.35
CA LEU A 340 -5.56 19.02 8.79
C LEU A 340 -5.64 20.03 7.65
N ALA A 341 -4.60 20.18 6.84
CA ALA A 341 -4.58 21.07 5.68
C ALA A 341 -5.61 20.67 4.62
N LEU A 342 -5.72 19.36 4.36
CA LEU A 342 -6.66 18.80 3.36
C LEU A 342 -8.13 18.92 3.81
N HIS A 343 -8.42 18.74 5.10
CA HIS A 343 -9.81 18.61 5.59
C HIS A 343 -10.35 19.83 6.32
N LEU A 344 -9.53 20.81 6.66
CA LEU A 344 -9.97 22.03 7.34
C LEU A 344 -9.92 23.25 6.42
N PRO A 345 -10.87 24.20 6.55
CA PRO A 345 -10.79 25.45 5.82
C PRO A 345 -9.52 26.23 6.20
N PRO A 346 -8.70 26.68 5.21
CA PRO A 346 -7.47 27.44 5.45
C PRO A 346 -7.66 28.67 6.35
N GLU A 347 -8.82 29.35 6.28
CA GLU A 347 -9.18 30.51 7.11
C GLU A 347 -9.30 30.16 8.59
N LYS A 348 -9.44 28.87 8.94
CA LYS A 348 -9.49 28.39 10.32
C LYS A 348 -8.16 27.84 10.79
N LEU A 349 -7.43 27.17 9.90
CA LEU A 349 -6.15 26.53 10.18
C LEU A 349 -5.00 27.56 10.22
N CYS A 350 -4.82 28.35 9.16
CA CYS A 350 -3.70 29.28 9.02
C CYS A 350 -3.56 30.28 10.18
N PRO A 351 -4.62 30.93 10.69
CA PRO A 351 -4.47 31.88 11.81
C PRO A 351 -3.93 31.26 13.10
N GLN A 352 -4.08 29.96 13.29
CA GLN A 352 -3.59 29.26 14.47
C GLN A 352 -2.18 28.70 14.25
N LEU A 353 -1.88 28.26 13.02
CA LEU A 353 -0.62 27.65 12.66
C LEU A 353 0.49 28.68 12.40
N MET A 354 0.20 29.80 11.72
CA MET A 354 1.20 30.79 11.33
C MET A 354 2.00 31.38 12.49
N PRO A 355 1.44 31.73 13.67
CA PRO A 355 2.22 32.19 14.80
C PRO A 355 3.24 31.16 15.31
N MET A 356 2.87 29.88 15.33
CA MET A 356 3.77 28.79 15.74
C MET A 356 4.90 28.61 14.74
N LEU A 357 4.61 28.73 13.45
CA LEU A 357 5.61 28.66 12.39
C LEU A 357 6.60 29.82 12.48
N GLU A 358 6.12 31.05 12.71
CA GLU A 358 7.00 32.22 12.86
C GLU A 358 7.93 32.08 14.06
N GLU A 359 7.46 31.56 15.18
CA GLU A 359 8.30 31.27 16.36
C GLU A 359 9.36 30.22 16.05
N ALA A 360 8.96 29.09 15.44
CA ALA A 360 9.86 27.99 15.08
C ALA A 360 10.96 28.41 14.08
N LEU A 361 10.58 29.15 13.05
CA LEU A 361 11.54 29.61 12.01
C LEU A 361 12.55 30.64 12.51
N ARG A 362 12.26 31.32 13.64
CA ARG A 362 13.20 32.23 14.33
C ARG A 362 14.04 31.54 15.40
N SER A 363 13.78 30.27 15.68
CA SER A 363 14.48 29.52 16.73
C SER A 363 15.97 29.32 16.42
N GLU A 364 16.79 29.27 17.48
CA GLU A 364 18.19 28.89 17.37
C GLU A 364 18.36 27.40 17.06
N SER A 365 17.41 26.54 17.48
CA SER A 365 17.42 25.11 17.18
C SER A 365 17.16 24.84 15.69
N PRO A 366 18.06 24.12 15.00
CA PRO A 366 17.86 23.75 13.62
C PRO A 366 16.63 22.83 13.43
N TYR A 367 16.30 21.98 14.41
CA TYR A 367 15.14 21.08 14.35
C TYR A 367 13.81 21.82 14.48
N GLN A 368 13.76 22.93 15.21
CA GLN A 368 12.59 23.82 15.21
C GLN A 368 12.40 24.48 13.84
N ARG A 369 13.48 25.00 13.23
CA ARG A 369 13.41 25.59 11.89
C ARG A 369 13.05 24.53 10.82
N LYS A 370 13.63 23.32 10.92
CA LYS A 370 13.25 22.16 10.09
C LYS A 370 11.75 21.89 10.18
N ALA A 371 11.22 21.77 11.40
CA ALA A 371 9.79 21.52 11.63
C ALA A 371 8.89 22.61 10.99
N GLY A 372 9.27 23.87 11.11
CA GLY A 372 8.57 24.98 10.48
C GLY A 372 8.50 24.83 8.95
N LEU A 373 9.59 24.43 8.30
CA LEU A 373 9.63 24.22 6.85
C LEU A 373 8.85 22.98 6.41
N LEU A 374 8.93 21.86 7.16
CA LEU A 374 8.14 20.64 6.87
C LEU A 374 6.64 20.91 6.96
N VAL A 375 6.20 21.64 7.99
CA VAL A 375 4.79 22.00 8.14
C VAL A 375 4.33 22.96 7.02
N LEU A 376 5.20 23.89 6.57
CA LEU A 376 4.90 24.72 5.40
C LEU A 376 4.78 23.91 4.12
N ALA A 377 5.63 22.90 3.95
CA ALA A 377 5.61 22.01 2.80
C ALA A 377 4.24 21.33 2.65
N VAL A 378 3.80 20.62 3.68
CA VAL A 378 2.52 19.88 3.66
C VAL A 378 1.30 20.80 3.64
N LEU A 379 1.40 22.00 4.19
CA LEU A 379 0.31 22.98 4.11
C LEU A 379 0.01 23.40 2.67
N SER A 380 0.98 23.31 1.75
CA SER A 380 0.83 23.73 0.36
C SER A 380 -0.15 22.86 -0.43
N ASP A 381 -0.35 21.61 -0.06
CA ASP A 381 -1.30 20.72 -0.72
C ASP A 381 -2.75 21.16 -0.42
N GLY A 382 -3.20 21.00 0.80
CA GLY A 382 -4.59 21.29 1.16
C GLY A 382 -4.97 22.78 1.15
N ALA A 383 -4.02 23.70 1.41
CA ALA A 383 -4.23 25.14 1.42
C ALA A 383 -3.69 25.88 0.18
N GLY A 384 -3.39 25.18 -0.90
CA GLY A 384 -2.70 25.71 -2.08
C GLY A 384 -3.35 26.96 -2.68
N ASP A 385 -4.68 26.98 -2.84
CA ASP A 385 -5.41 28.15 -3.36
C ASP A 385 -5.27 29.38 -2.46
N HIS A 386 -5.36 29.17 -1.15
CA HIS A 386 -5.21 30.25 -0.18
C HIS A 386 -3.80 30.82 -0.18
N ILE A 387 -2.79 29.92 -0.26
CA ILE A 387 -1.38 30.31 -0.33
C ILE A 387 -1.10 31.07 -1.63
N ARG A 388 -1.52 30.55 -2.81
CA ARG A 388 -1.32 31.19 -4.11
C ARG A 388 -1.82 32.63 -4.13
N GLN A 389 -3.01 32.86 -3.56
CA GLN A 389 -3.66 34.16 -3.63
C GLN A 389 -3.13 35.18 -2.61
N ARG A 390 -2.66 34.75 -1.44
CA ARG A 390 -2.41 35.65 -0.31
C ARG A 390 -1.04 35.54 0.34
N LEU A 391 -0.45 34.36 0.35
CA LEU A 391 0.70 34.05 1.20
C LEU A 391 1.97 33.64 0.42
N LEU A 392 1.88 33.39 -0.89
CA LEU A 392 2.99 32.84 -1.66
C LEU A 392 4.28 33.66 -1.57
N PRO A 393 4.30 34.99 -1.76
CA PRO A 393 5.55 35.74 -1.71
C PRO A 393 6.29 35.66 -0.38
N PRO A 394 5.64 35.91 0.79
CA PRO A 394 6.34 35.81 2.06
C PRO A 394 6.74 34.39 2.43
N LEU A 395 5.96 33.35 2.09
CA LEU A 395 6.29 31.96 2.37
C LEU A 395 7.43 31.47 1.49
N LEU A 396 7.44 31.81 0.21
CA LEU A 396 8.55 31.48 -0.69
C LEU A 396 9.86 32.13 -0.23
N GLN A 397 9.80 33.38 0.26
CA GLN A 397 10.98 34.03 0.79
C GLN A 397 11.53 33.29 2.03
N ILE A 398 10.67 32.73 2.87
CA ILE A 398 11.09 31.89 4.01
C ILE A 398 11.80 30.63 3.51
N VAL A 399 11.22 29.94 2.51
CA VAL A 399 11.82 28.72 1.93
C VAL A 399 13.16 29.04 1.28
N CYS A 400 13.25 30.12 0.48
CA CYS A 400 14.51 30.56 -0.12
C CYS A 400 15.59 30.87 0.93
N LYS A 401 15.22 31.52 2.04
CA LYS A 401 16.14 31.73 3.15
C LYS A 401 16.58 30.43 3.82
N GLY A 402 15.70 29.43 3.89
CA GLY A 402 16.01 28.09 4.40
C GLY A 402 17.06 27.38 3.56
N LEU A 403 17.12 27.60 2.24
CA LEU A 403 18.16 27.06 1.36
C LEU A 403 19.57 27.59 1.68
N GLU A 404 19.65 28.76 2.28
CA GLU A 404 20.91 29.39 2.71
C GLU A 404 21.23 29.19 4.20
N ASP A 405 20.42 28.38 4.92
CA ASP A 405 20.63 28.12 6.36
C ASP A 405 21.98 27.43 6.61
N PRO A 406 22.70 27.79 7.69
CA PRO A 406 23.97 27.17 8.04
C PRO A 406 23.81 25.65 8.32
N SER A 407 22.66 25.19 8.78
CA SER A 407 22.40 23.78 9.10
C SER A 407 21.92 22.99 7.88
N GLN A 408 22.55 21.84 7.64
CA GLN A 408 22.15 20.94 6.54
C GLN A 408 20.73 20.42 6.69
N VAL A 409 20.30 20.06 7.91
CA VAL A 409 18.94 19.55 8.16
C VAL A 409 17.86 20.57 7.80
N VAL A 410 18.16 21.87 7.95
CA VAL A 410 17.26 22.97 7.57
C VAL A 410 17.24 23.14 6.05
N ARG A 411 18.41 23.07 5.39
CA ARG A 411 18.48 23.13 3.93
C ARG A 411 17.75 21.97 3.27
N ASN A 412 17.86 20.75 3.82
CA ASN A 412 17.11 19.58 3.36
C ASN A 412 15.59 19.80 3.44
N ALA A 413 15.10 20.33 4.56
CA ALA A 413 13.69 20.66 4.73
C ALA A 413 13.22 21.78 3.80
N ALA A 414 14.09 22.76 3.52
CA ALA A 414 13.79 23.83 2.57
C ALA A 414 13.69 23.34 1.13
N LEU A 415 14.57 22.40 0.73
CA LEU A 415 14.47 21.73 -0.57
C LEU A 415 13.16 20.94 -0.72
N PHE A 416 12.81 20.17 0.30
CA PHE A 416 11.53 19.46 0.33
C PHE A 416 10.35 20.44 0.22
N ALA A 417 10.35 21.51 1.02
CA ALA A 417 9.31 22.52 0.96
C ALA A 417 9.23 23.23 -0.42
N LEU A 418 10.39 23.47 -1.05
CA LEU A 418 10.42 24.04 -2.39
C LEU A 418 9.84 23.08 -3.44
N GLY A 419 10.15 21.78 -3.35
CA GLY A 419 9.58 20.75 -4.20
C GLY A 419 8.05 20.72 -4.07
N GLN A 420 7.53 20.63 -2.86
CA GLN A 420 6.09 20.64 -2.59
C GLN A 420 5.41 21.95 -3.06
N PHE A 421 6.03 23.10 -2.85
CA PHE A 421 5.52 24.36 -3.38
C PHE A 421 5.50 24.36 -4.91
N SER A 422 6.53 23.76 -5.53
CA SER A 422 6.64 23.69 -6.98
C SER A 422 5.57 22.79 -7.59
N GLU A 423 5.21 21.72 -6.91
CA GLU A 423 4.12 20.81 -7.29
C GLU A 423 2.76 21.46 -7.10
N ASN A 424 2.47 21.97 -5.89
CA ASN A 424 1.11 22.35 -5.48
C ASN A 424 0.73 23.79 -5.84
N LEU A 425 1.70 24.71 -6.09
CA LEU A 425 1.43 26.14 -6.27
C LEU A 425 1.63 26.63 -7.72
N GLN A 426 1.64 25.73 -8.69
CA GLN A 426 1.61 26.08 -10.11
C GLN A 426 0.27 26.76 -10.48
N PRO A 427 0.26 27.63 -11.53
CA PRO A 427 1.42 28.16 -12.27
C PRO A 427 2.10 29.36 -11.62
N HIS A 428 1.64 29.81 -10.45
CA HIS A 428 2.06 31.07 -9.82
C HIS A 428 3.54 31.06 -9.41
N ILE A 429 4.03 29.93 -8.87
CA ILE A 429 5.41 29.80 -8.38
C ILE A 429 6.44 29.95 -9.51
N SER A 430 6.12 29.53 -10.73
CA SER A 430 7.00 29.68 -11.91
C SER A 430 7.35 31.15 -12.24
N SER A 431 6.61 32.10 -11.66
CA SER A 431 6.90 33.55 -11.83
C SER A 431 8.13 33.99 -11.02
N TYR A 432 8.54 33.20 -10.04
CA TYR A 432 9.67 33.46 -9.15
C TYR A 432 10.98 32.78 -9.61
N SER A 433 11.04 32.34 -10.86
CA SER A 433 12.24 31.65 -11.40
C SER A 433 13.54 32.43 -11.24
N ARG A 434 13.49 33.76 -11.29
CA ARG A 434 14.67 34.63 -11.10
C ARG A 434 15.22 34.60 -9.66
N GLU A 435 14.40 34.26 -8.70
CA GLU A 435 14.74 34.17 -7.28
C GLU A 435 15.16 32.74 -6.92
N VAL A 436 14.43 31.73 -7.39
CA VAL A 436 14.59 30.33 -7.04
C VAL A 436 15.75 29.67 -7.79
N MET A 437 15.83 29.83 -9.12
CA MET A 437 16.82 29.11 -9.94
C MET A 437 18.27 29.35 -9.54
N PRO A 438 18.71 30.61 -9.26
CA PRO A 438 20.08 30.83 -8.81
C PRO A 438 20.43 30.13 -7.49
N LEU A 439 19.47 30.03 -6.56
CA LEU A 439 19.68 29.35 -5.27
C LEU A 439 19.80 27.84 -5.45
N LEU A 440 18.94 27.22 -6.27
CA LEU A 440 19.02 25.79 -6.60
C LEU A 440 20.33 25.44 -7.30
N LEU A 441 20.74 26.23 -8.30
CA LEU A 441 22.01 26.04 -9.01
C LEU A 441 23.23 26.20 -8.09
N ALA A 442 23.20 27.21 -7.22
CA ALA A 442 24.26 27.41 -6.23
C ALA A 442 24.33 26.24 -5.25
N TYR A 443 23.18 25.72 -4.80
CA TYR A 443 23.13 24.56 -3.92
C TYR A 443 23.69 23.31 -4.62
N LEU A 444 23.20 22.97 -5.82
CA LEU A 444 23.68 21.83 -6.61
C LEU A 444 25.20 21.83 -6.81
N LYS A 445 25.78 23.00 -7.11
CA LYS A 445 27.25 23.16 -7.22
C LYS A 445 28.00 23.02 -5.89
N SER A 446 27.34 23.29 -4.78
CA SER A 446 27.93 23.18 -3.44
C SER A 446 27.94 21.77 -2.87
N VAL A 447 27.07 20.88 -3.36
CA VAL A 447 26.96 19.49 -2.90
C VAL A 447 28.16 18.68 -3.40
N PRO A 448 28.98 18.06 -2.51
CA PRO A 448 30.04 17.16 -2.94
C PRO A 448 29.46 15.93 -3.67
N LEU A 449 30.13 15.44 -4.69
CA LEU A 449 29.67 14.35 -5.56
C LEU A 449 29.41 13.00 -4.85
N GLY A 450 29.90 12.83 -3.61
CA GLY A 450 29.68 11.63 -2.79
C GLY A 450 28.48 11.73 -1.84
N HIS A 451 27.79 12.89 -1.77
CA HIS A 451 26.64 13.10 -0.89
C HIS A 451 25.32 12.93 -1.65
N THR A 452 24.98 11.69 -1.96
CA THR A 452 23.86 11.32 -2.84
C THR A 452 22.50 11.68 -2.28
N HIS A 453 22.31 11.56 -0.96
CA HIS A 453 21.05 11.90 -0.31
C HIS A 453 20.75 13.42 -0.39
N HIS A 454 21.75 14.26 -0.16
CA HIS A 454 21.59 15.71 -0.33
C HIS A 454 21.35 16.09 -1.80
N LEU A 455 21.98 15.36 -2.72
CA LEU A 455 21.75 15.52 -4.16
C LEU A 455 20.33 15.11 -4.54
N ALA A 456 19.79 14.01 -4.01
CA ALA A 456 18.44 13.55 -4.27
C ALA A 456 17.39 14.61 -3.89
N LYS A 457 17.53 15.24 -2.71
CA LYS A 457 16.62 16.33 -2.30
C LYS A 457 16.73 17.56 -3.19
N ALA A 458 17.94 17.87 -3.67
CA ALA A 458 18.13 18.98 -4.60
C ALA A 458 17.55 18.69 -6.00
N CYS A 459 17.72 17.47 -6.50
CA CYS A 459 17.12 17.04 -7.77
C CYS A 459 15.59 17.03 -7.69
N TYR A 460 15.01 16.50 -6.61
CA TYR A 460 13.56 16.53 -6.37
C TYR A 460 13.01 17.98 -6.45
N ALA A 461 13.61 18.92 -5.74
CA ALA A 461 13.19 20.32 -5.80
C ALA A 461 13.38 20.94 -7.19
N LEU A 462 14.47 20.57 -7.89
CA LEU A 462 14.79 21.05 -9.24
C LEU A 462 13.78 20.54 -10.26
N GLU A 463 13.51 19.25 -10.26
CA GLU A 463 12.60 18.57 -11.20
C GLU A 463 11.22 19.19 -11.13
N ASN A 464 10.61 19.22 -9.93
CA ASN A 464 9.29 19.82 -9.74
C ASN A 464 9.22 21.30 -10.11
N PHE A 465 10.31 22.04 -9.90
CA PHE A 465 10.33 23.47 -10.24
C PHE A 465 10.52 23.69 -11.73
N VAL A 466 11.47 22.97 -12.36
CA VAL A 466 11.87 23.18 -13.76
C VAL A 466 10.81 22.68 -14.75
N GLU A 467 10.20 21.53 -14.48
CA GLU A 467 9.23 20.89 -15.38
C GLU A 467 8.13 21.86 -15.85
N ASN A 468 7.69 22.72 -14.95
CA ASN A 468 6.62 23.67 -15.19
C ASN A 468 7.08 25.06 -15.63
N LEU A 469 8.38 25.30 -15.84
CA LEU A 469 8.91 26.60 -16.24
C LEU A 469 8.66 26.93 -17.72
N GLY A 470 8.59 25.92 -18.59
CA GLY A 470 8.54 26.11 -20.03
C GLY A 470 9.68 27.01 -20.54
N PRO A 471 9.45 27.95 -21.45
CA PRO A 471 10.49 28.78 -22.02
C PRO A 471 11.32 29.61 -21.01
N LYS A 472 10.83 29.81 -19.81
CA LYS A 472 11.56 30.56 -18.76
C LYS A 472 12.83 29.82 -18.28
N VAL A 473 12.99 28.53 -18.61
CA VAL A 473 14.18 27.74 -18.31
C VAL A 473 15.39 28.16 -19.16
N GLN A 474 15.19 28.74 -20.35
CA GLN A 474 16.24 29.05 -21.31
C GLN A 474 17.46 29.81 -20.74
N PRO A 475 17.30 30.86 -19.91
CA PRO A 475 18.45 31.59 -19.36
C PRO A 475 19.34 30.73 -18.47
N TYR A 476 18.80 29.67 -17.86
CA TYR A 476 19.49 28.79 -16.91
C TYR A 476 19.97 27.49 -17.55
N LEU A 477 19.51 27.20 -18.79
CA LEU A 477 19.78 25.92 -19.46
C LEU A 477 21.27 25.59 -19.60
N PRO A 478 22.18 26.54 -19.99
CA PRO A 478 23.61 26.22 -20.09
C PRO A 478 24.20 25.73 -18.75
N GLU A 479 23.84 26.38 -17.66
CA GLU A 479 24.35 26.08 -16.33
C GLU A 479 23.76 24.77 -15.77
N LEU A 480 22.46 24.54 -16.00
CA LEU A 480 21.80 23.28 -15.69
C LEU A 480 22.46 22.10 -16.40
N MET A 481 22.67 22.25 -17.72
CA MET A 481 23.27 21.19 -18.52
C MET A 481 24.71 20.89 -18.11
N GLU A 482 25.49 21.92 -17.74
CA GLU A 482 26.84 21.73 -17.21
C GLU A 482 26.79 20.88 -15.93
N CYS A 483 25.90 21.19 -14.98
CA CYS A 483 25.74 20.44 -13.73
C CYS A 483 25.32 18.98 -14.02
N MET A 484 24.29 18.76 -14.85
CA MET A 484 23.79 17.41 -15.15
C MET A 484 24.85 16.55 -15.85
N LEU A 485 25.52 17.08 -16.87
CA LEU A 485 26.59 16.35 -17.59
C LEU A 485 27.81 16.04 -16.69
N GLN A 486 28.10 16.87 -15.68
CA GLN A 486 29.12 16.54 -14.69
C GLN A 486 28.72 15.36 -13.82
N LEU A 487 27.45 15.30 -13.39
CA LEU A 487 26.93 14.18 -12.58
C LEU A 487 26.94 12.87 -13.38
N LEU A 488 26.53 12.89 -14.66
CA LEU A 488 26.55 11.70 -15.52
C LEU A 488 27.96 11.12 -15.71
N ARG A 489 28.98 11.97 -15.71
CA ARG A 489 30.38 11.55 -15.84
C ARG A 489 31.01 11.05 -14.56
N ASN A 490 30.31 11.14 -13.41
CA ASN A 490 30.84 10.66 -12.14
C ASN A 490 30.99 9.12 -12.16
N PRO A 491 32.21 8.59 -12.00
CA PRO A 491 32.42 7.15 -12.07
C PRO A 491 31.97 6.41 -10.80
N SER A 492 31.76 7.13 -9.69
CA SER A 492 31.72 6.54 -8.35
C SER A 492 30.31 6.33 -7.79
N SER A 493 29.27 6.93 -8.39
CA SER A 493 27.91 6.84 -7.84
C SER A 493 26.87 6.56 -8.92
N PRO A 494 26.33 5.32 -8.99
CA PRO A 494 25.16 5.01 -9.80
C PRO A 494 23.96 5.90 -9.47
N ARG A 495 23.72 6.13 -8.17
CA ARG A 495 22.59 6.96 -7.71
C ARG A 495 22.66 8.41 -8.21
N ALA A 496 23.85 9.02 -8.21
CA ALA A 496 24.01 10.36 -8.78
C ALA A 496 23.71 10.42 -10.28
N LYS A 497 24.03 9.36 -11.02
CA LYS A 497 23.69 9.26 -12.46
C LYS A 497 22.19 9.12 -12.66
N GLU A 498 21.53 8.28 -11.90
CA GLU A 498 20.08 8.09 -11.93
C GLU A 498 19.36 9.41 -11.69
N LEU A 499 19.70 10.13 -10.60
CA LEU A 499 19.12 11.44 -10.29
C LEU A 499 19.38 12.48 -11.39
N ALA A 500 20.56 12.47 -11.99
CA ALA A 500 20.86 13.39 -13.11
C ALA A 500 20.05 13.03 -14.35
N VAL A 501 19.81 11.74 -14.64
CA VAL A 501 19.00 11.29 -15.76
C VAL A 501 17.53 11.68 -15.55
N SER A 502 17.00 11.52 -14.33
CA SER A 502 15.66 11.98 -13.98
C SER A 502 15.49 13.48 -14.18
N ALA A 503 16.41 14.28 -13.63
CA ALA A 503 16.39 15.73 -13.77
C ALA A 503 16.49 16.18 -15.25
N LEU A 504 17.21 15.44 -16.09
CA LEU A 504 17.23 15.70 -17.54
C LEU A 504 15.86 15.50 -18.19
N GLY A 505 15.04 14.58 -17.74
CA GLY A 505 13.66 14.41 -18.18
C GLY A 505 12.83 15.68 -17.93
N ALA A 506 12.86 16.20 -16.70
CA ALA A 506 12.16 17.43 -16.33
C ALA A 506 12.70 18.66 -17.13
N ILE A 507 14.01 18.76 -17.32
CA ILE A 507 14.64 19.81 -18.12
C ILE A 507 14.18 19.69 -19.59
N ALA A 508 14.09 18.47 -20.13
CA ALA A 508 13.66 18.24 -21.51
C ALA A 508 12.21 18.67 -21.73
N THR A 509 11.33 18.34 -20.79
CA THR A 509 9.91 18.76 -20.81
C THR A 509 9.79 20.28 -20.87
N ALA A 510 10.58 21.01 -20.08
CA ALA A 510 10.55 22.48 -20.05
C ALA A 510 11.24 23.13 -21.25
N ALA A 511 12.43 22.63 -21.63
CA ALA A 511 13.28 23.25 -22.64
C ALA A 511 12.86 22.93 -24.08
N GLN A 512 12.25 21.74 -24.29
CA GLN A 512 11.82 21.24 -25.59
C GLN A 512 12.92 21.42 -26.68
N ALA A 513 12.62 22.05 -27.81
CA ALA A 513 13.57 22.28 -28.91
C ALA A 513 14.85 23.03 -28.49
N SER A 514 14.83 23.80 -27.39
CA SER A 514 16.01 24.49 -26.87
C SER A 514 17.10 23.55 -26.34
N LEU A 515 16.77 22.28 -26.12
CA LEU A 515 17.69 21.23 -25.67
C LEU A 515 18.58 20.68 -26.80
N LEU A 516 18.25 20.96 -28.09
CA LEU A 516 18.95 20.40 -29.24
C LEU A 516 20.47 20.55 -29.24
N PRO A 517 21.08 21.66 -28.77
CA PRO A 517 22.53 21.79 -28.71
C PRO A 517 23.21 20.77 -27.79
N TYR A 518 22.49 20.25 -26.77
CA TYR A 518 22.99 19.32 -25.79
C TYR A 518 22.58 17.88 -26.06
N PHE A 519 21.61 17.67 -26.97
CA PHE A 519 21.01 16.39 -27.29
C PHE A 519 22.04 15.31 -27.66
N PRO A 520 23.08 15.53 -28.49
CA PRO A 520 24.06 14.51 -28.82
C PRO A 520 24.82 13.99 -27.59
N ALA A 521 25.20 14.89 -26.65
CA ALA A 521 25.92 14.50 -25.45
C ALA A 521 25.04 13.72 -24.46
N ILE A 522 23.76 14.07 -24.36
CA ILE A 522 22.78 13.33 -23.56
C ILE A 522 22.64 11.90 -24.11
N MET A 523 22.39 11.78 -25.41
CA MET A 523 22.19 10.47 -26.07
C MET A 523 23.42 9.56 -25.96
N GLU A 524 24.64 10.12 -26.01
CA GLU A 524 25.88 9.34 -25.81
C GLU A 524 25.90 8.68 -24.43
N HIS A 525 25.55 9.41 -23.36
CA HIS A 525 25.52 8.86 -21.98
C HIS A 525 24.37 7.86 -21.79
N LEU A 526 23.16 8.16 -22.24
CA LEU A 526 22.02 7.26 -22.12
C LEU A 526 22.28 5.92 -22.84
N ARG A 527 22.86 5.99 -24.05
CA ARG A 527 23.25 4.80 -24.80
C ARG A 527 24.30 3.97 -24.06
N GLU A 528 25.31 4.60 -23.47
CA GLU A 528 26.32 3.92 -22.66
C GLU A 528 25.68 3.16 -21.50
N PHE A 529 24.73 3.77 -20.78
CA PHE A 529 24.05 3.17 -19.64
C PHE A 529 23.18 1.96 -20.05
N LEU A 530 22.45 2.08 -21.15
CA LEU A 530 21.56 1.02 -21.65
C LEU A 530 22.31 -0.19 -22.21
N LEU A 531 23.54 0.00 -22.72
CA LEU A 531 24.39 -1.08 -23.23
C LEU A 531 25.24 -1.77 -22.15
N THR A 532 25.27 -1.25 -20.93
CA THR A 532 26.11 -1.78 -19.86
C THR A 532 25.42 -2.96 -19.18
N GLY A 533 26.05 -4.13 -19.17
CA GLY A 533 25.54 -5.34 -18.47
C GLY A 533 25.88 -5.37 -16.96
N ARG A 534 25.87 -4.23 -16.27
CA ARG A 534 26.19 -4.13 -14.85
C ARG A 534 24.90 -4.05 -14.03
N GLU A 535 24.69 -4.98 -13.12
CA GLU A 535 23.50 -5.03 -12.26
C GLU A 535 23.34 -3.78 -11.37
N ASP A 536 24.44 -3.19 -10.88
CA ASP A 536 24.42 -1.97 -10.09
C ASP A 536 23.95 -0.73 -10.86
N LEU A 537 23.82 -0.81 -12.18
CA LEU A 537 23.29 0.27 -13.04
C LEU A 537 21.85 0.02 -13.51
N GLN A 538 21.17 -1.02 -13.04
CA GLN A 538 19.77 -1.28 -13.40
C GLN A 538 18.86 -0.08 -13.13
N PRO A 539 18.90 0.60 -11.96
CA PRO A 539 18.08 1.80 -11.74
C PRO A 539 18.37 2.93 -12.75
N VAL A 540 19.65 3.10 -13.14
CA VAL A 540 20.04 4.08 -14.17
C VAL A 540 19.50 3.69 -15.54
N GLN A 541 19.41 2.40 -15.86
CA GLN A 541 18.85 1.90 -17.12
C GLN A 541 17.35 2.16 -17.19
N ILE A 542 16.61 1.86 -16.11
CA ILE A 542 15.16 2.13 -15.98
C ILE A 542 14.91 3.62 -16.19
N GLN A 543 15.61 4.49 -15.45
CA GLN A 543 15.47 5.93 -15.56
C GLN A 543 15.88 6.46 -16.95
N SER A 544 16.85 5.81 -17.61
CA SER A 544 17.26 6.15 -18.96
C SER A 544 16.18 5.85 -20.00
N LEU A 545 15.46 4.73 -19.86
CA LEU A 545 14.32 4.38 -20.72
C LEU A 545 13.18 5.40 -20.58
N GLU A 546 12.85 5.76 -19.35
CA GLU A 546 11.85 6.79 -19.07
C GLU A 546 12.23 8.13 -19.70
N THR A 547 13.46 8.58 -19.44
CA THR A 547 13.98 9.85 -19.99
C THR A 547 14.05 9.85 -21.51
N LEU A 548 14.35 8.71 -22.16
CA LEU A 548 14.28 8.59 -23.63
C LEU A 548 12.86 8.81 -24.16
N GLY A 549 11.84 8.27 -23.46
CA GLY A 549 10.44 8.51 -23.80
C GLY A 549 10.08 9.99 -23.71
N VAL A 550 10.51 10.66 -22.65
CA VAL A 550 10.31 12.12 -22.48
C VAL A 550 11.05 12.90 -23.57
N LEU A 551 12.30 12.56 -23.88
CA LEU A 551 13.08 13.20 -24.96
C LEU A 551 12.42 13.02 -26.31
N ALA A 552 11.86 11.83 -26.60
CA ALA A 552 11.15 11.58 -27.85
C ALA A 552 9.96 12.54 -28.04
N ARG A 553 9.20 12.79 -26.98
CA ARG A 553 8.09 13.74 -27.01
C ARG A 553 8.55 15.20 -27.04
N ALA A 554 9.62 15.54 -26.30
CA ALA A 554 10.09 16.92 -26.16
C ALA A 554 10.85 17.45 -27.40
N VAL A 555 11.76 16.63 -27.96
CA VAL A 555 12.61 17.00 -29.07
C VAL A 555 11.94 16.73 -30.44
N GLY A 556 11.14 15.67 -30.53
CA GLY A 556 10.37 15.29 -31.70
C GLY A 556 11.24 14.82 -32.90
N GLU A 557 10.99 15.35 -34.10
CA GLU A 557 11.62 14.91 -35.35
C GLU A 557 13.15 14.74 -35.35
N PRO A 558 13.95 15.54 -34.63
CA PRO A 558 15.39 15.32 -34.48
C PRO A 558 15.78 13.96 -33.86
N MET A 559 14.89 13.34 -33.07
CA MET A 559 15.13 12.01 -32.51
C MET A 559 14.75 10.87 -33.46
N ARG A 560 13.96 11.13 -34.51
CA ARG A 560 13.49 10.11 -35.45
C ARG A 560 14.58 9.20 -36.02
N PRO A 561 15.77 9.68 -36.38
CA PRO A 561 16.85 8.82 -36.89
C PRO A 561 17.35 7.79 -35.86
N LEU A 562 17.18 8.03 -34.55
CA LEU A 562 17.60 7.17 -33.46
C LEU A 562 16.46 6.31 -32.93
N ALA A 563 15.22 6.52 -33.40
CA ALA A 563 14.04 5.86 -32.85
C ALA A 563 14.09 4.33 -32.97
N GLU A 564 14.57 3.84 -34.12
CA GLU A 564 14.76 2.40 -34.37
C GLU A 564 15.76 1.78 -33.38
N GLU A 565 16.91 2.44 -33.18
CA GLU A 565 17.91 1.98 -32.19
C GLU A 565 17.35 1.97 -30.77
N CYS A 566 16.62 3.01 -30.36
CA CYS A 566 15.99 3.10 -29.05
C CYS A 566 14.95 1.98 -28.84
N CYS A 567 14.17 1.65 -29.87
CA CYS A 567 13.22 0.56 -29.85
C CYS A 567 13.92 -0.79 -29.62
N GLN A 568 14.99 -1.07 -30.36
CA GLN A 568 15.78 -2.30 -30.25
C GLN A 568 16.46 -2.41 -28.88
N LEU A 569 16.98 -1.33 -28.32
CA LEU A 569 17.57 -1.31 -26.97
C LEU A 569 16.52 -1.65 -25.89
N GLY A 570 15.33 -1.06 -25.99
CA GLY A 570 14.23 -1.37 -25.05
C GLY A 570 13.79 -2.84 -25.12
N LEU A 571 13.60 -3.39 -26.33
CA LEU A 571 13.26 -4.80 -26.52
C LEU A 571 14.36 -5.72 -25.97
N GLY A 572 15.63 -5.39 -26.22
CA GLY A 572 16.76 -6.20 -25.74
C GLY A 572 16.89 -6.21 -24.21
N LEU A 573 16.52 -5.11 -23.54
CA LEU A 573 16.52 -5.04 -22.07
C LEU A 573 15.36 -5.84 -21.45
N CYS A 574 14.16 -5.77 -22.01
CA CYS A 574 13.02 -6.58 -21.58
C CYS A 574 13.26 -8.09 -21.70
N ASP A 575 14.07 -8.52 -22.69
CA ASP A 575 14.43 -9.92 -22.83
C ASP A 575 15.48 -10.39 -21.80
N GLN A 576 16.24 -9.47 -21.19
CA GLN A 576 17.35 -9.78 -20.29
C GLN A 576 17.01 -9.63 -18.81
N VAL A 577 16.11 -8.70 -18.49
CA VAL A 577 15.78 -8.29 -17.11
C VAL A 577 14.29 -8.44 -16.91
N ASP A 578 13.92 -9.26 -15.93
CA ASP A 578 12.54 -9.46 -15.51
C ASP A 578 12.23 -8.53 -14.33
N ASP A 579 11.79 -7.31 -14.66
CA ASP A 579 11.52 -6.25 -13.69
C ASP A 579 10.30 -5.44 -14.15
N PRO A 580 9.28 -5.23 -13.29
CA PRO A 580 8.05 -4.53 -13.65
C PRO A 580 8.28 -3.04 -13.97
N ASP A 581 9.21 -2.36 -13.28
CA ASP A 581 9.52 -0.95 -13.53
C ASP A 581 10.26 -0.77 -14.87
N LEU A 582 11.16 -1.71 -15.20
CA LEU A 582 11.83 -1.70 -16.49
C LEU A 582 10.84 -1.90 -17.64
N ARG A 583 9.90 -2.85 -17.51
CA ARG A 583 8.86 -3.10 -18.52
C ARG A 583 7.97 -1.87 -18.69
N ARG A 584 7.49 -1.28 -17.60
CA ARG A 584 6.66 -0.06 -17.58
C ARG A 584 7.32 1.10 -18.33
N CYS A 585 8.56 1.43 -17.99
CA CYS A 585 9.32 2.50 -18.64
C CYS A 585 9.58 2.21 -20.12
N THR A 586 9.84 0.94 -20.47
CA THR A 586 10.03 0.51 -21.87
C THR A 586 8.74 0.66 -22.69
N TYR A 587 7.59 0.30 -22.13
CA TYR A 587 6.31 0.45 -22.82
C TYR A 587 5.95 1.92 -23.04
N SER A 588 6.22 2.79 -22.06
CA SER A 588 6.10 4.24 -22.21
C SER A 588 7.03 4.80 -23.30
N LEU A 589 8.26 4.27 -23.40
CA LEU A 589 9.16 4.61 -24.51
C LEU A 589 8.58 4.17 -25.86
N PHE A 590 8.07 2.94 -26.00
CA PHE A 590 7.46 2.47 -27.26
C PHE A 590 6.26 3.33 -27.65
N ALA A 591 5.44 3.75 -26.70
CA ALA A 591 4.34 4.67 -26.95
C ALA A 591 4.84 6.01 -27.49
N ALA A 592 5.87 6.60 -26.89
CA ALA A 592 6.48 7.84 -27.38
C ALA A 592 7.09 7.69 -28.79
N LEU A 593 7.81 6.59 -29.03
CA LEU A 593 8.42 6.29 -30.35
C LEU A 593 7.35 6.05 -31.43
N SER A 594 6.18 5.47 -31.06
CA SER A 594 5.08 5.26 -32.00
C SER A 594 4.60 6.59 -32.62
N GLY A 595 4.62 7.68 -31.83
CA GLY A 595 4.28 9.02 -32.31
C GLY A 595 5.28 9.56 -33.37
N LEU A 596 6.55 9.16 -33.27
CA LEU A 596 7.60 9.57 -34.23
C LEU A 596 7.66 8.67 -35.46
N MET A 597 7.52 7.36 -35.28
CA MET A 597 7.71 6.34 -36.32
C MET A 597 6.41 6.10 -37.10
N GLY A 598 5.24 6.24 -36.44
CA GLY A 598 3.95 5.89 -37.03
C GLY A 598 3.95 4.43 -37.50
N GLU A 599 3.57 4.19 -38.77
CA GLU A 599 3.58 2.86 -39.39
C GLU A 599 5.00 2.25 -39.51
N GLY A 600 6.06 3.03 -39.34
CA GLY A 600 7.44 2.54 -39.30
C GLY A 600 7.72 1.61 -38.12
N LEU A 601 6.87 1.61 -37.05
CA LEU A 601 6.96 0.71 -35.91
C LEU A 601 6.42 -0.71 -36.23
N ALA A 602 5.75 -0.91 -37.37
CA ALA A 602 5.12 -2.19 -37.75
C ALA A 602 6.02 -3.42 -37.61
N PRO A 603 7.32 -3.40 -37.95
CA PRO A 603 8.20 -4.57 -37.81
C PRO A 603 8.36 -5.07 -36.37
N HIS A 604 8.17 -4.20 -35.37
CA HIS A 604 8.35 -4.49 -33.96
C HIS A 604 7.03 -4.74 -33.20
N LEU A 605 5.87 -4.45 -33.82
CA LEU A 605 4.57 -4.53 -33.16
C LEU A 605 4.25 -5.92 -32.63
N GLU A 606 4.66 -6.99 -33.31
CA GLU A 606 4.44 -8.37 -32.85
C GLU A 606 5.13 -8.62 -31.51
N GLN A 607 6.40 -8.26 -31.38
CA GLN A 607 7.17 -8.45 -30.16
C GLN A 607 6.66 -7.53 -29.05
N ILE A 608 6.43 -6.26 -29.35
CA ILE A 608 5.90 -5.26 -28.40
C ILE A 608 4.55 -5.70 -27.83
N THR A 609 3.60 -6.08 -28.70
CA THR A 609 2.26 -6.50 -28.25
C THR A 609 2.29 -7.80 -27.49
N THR A 610 3.21 -8.73 -27.83
CA THR A 610 3.37 -9.98 -27.06
C THR A 610 3.84 -9.68 -25.64
N LEU A 611 4.85 -8.84 -25.44
CA LEU A 611 5.32 -8.42 -24.10
C LEU A 611 4.22 -7.72 -23.32
N MET A 612 3.50 -6.78 -23.93
CA MET A 612 2.39 -6.06 -23.28
C MET A 612 1.24 -7.01 -22.88
N LEU A 613 0.91 -8.00 -23.72
CA LEU A 613 -0.11 -9.00 -23.39
C LEU A 613 0.31 -9.88 -22.21
N LEU A 614 1.59 -10.22 -22.08
CA LEU A 614 2.09 -10.94 -20.91
C LEU A 614 1.89 -10.12 -19.63
N SER A 615 2.25 -8.84 -19.64
CA SER A 615 2.03 -7.93 -18.49
C SER A 615 0.56 -7.74 -18.14
N LEU A 616 -0.34 -7.63 -19.13
CA LEU A 616 -1.79 -7.50 -18.89
C LEU A 616 -2.39 -8.78 -18.27
N ARG A 617 -1.90 -9.97 -18.65
CA ARG A 617 -2.36 -11.29 -18.17
C ARG A 617 -1.74 -11.70 -16.85
N SER A 618 -0.59 -11.16 -16.49
CA SER A 618 0.13 -11.54 -15.27
C SER A 618 -0.77 -11.40 -14.05
N THR A 619 -0.70 -12.36 -13.14
CA THR A 619 -1.31 -12.33 -11.80
C THR A 619 -0.27 -12.06 -10.72
N GLU A 620 0.96 -11.77 -11.11
CA GLU A 620 2.03 -11.40 -10.19
C GLU A 620 1.68 -10.13 -9.41
N GLY A 621 2.29 -9.98 -8.24
CA GLY A 621 2.03 -8.84 -7.35
C GLY A 621 0.76 -8.96 -6.49
N ILE A 622 -0.03 -10.02 -6.65
CA ILE A 622 -1.17 -10.34 -5.79
C ILE A 622 -0.75 -11.46 -4.85
N VAL A 623 -0.35 -11.12 -3.64
CA VAL A 623 0.03 -12.10 -2.61
C VAL A 623 -1.14 -12.27 -1.66
N PRO A 624 -1.75 -13.46 -1.55
CA PRO A 624 -2.80 -13.69 -0.58
C PRO A 624 -2.24 -13.56 0.84
N GLN A 625 -2.85 -12.73 1.66
CA GLN A 625 -2.54 -12.62 3.07
C GLN A 625 -3.40 -13.60 3.85
N TYR A 626 -2.74 -14.48 4.57
CA TYR A 626 -3.38 -15.42 5.49
C TYR A 626 -3.40 -14.81 6.89
N ASP A 627 -4.49 -15.00 7.63
CA ASP A 627 -4.65 -14.45 8.99
C ASP A 627 -3.46 -14.83 9.89
N GLY A 628 -2.87 -13.83 10.57
CA GLY A 628 -1.54 -13.81 11.20
C GLY A 628 -1.23 -14.82 12.31
N SER A 629 -1.85 -16.00 12.31
CA SER A 629 -1.43 -17.16 13.08
C SER A 629 -0.34 -18.00 12.38
N SER A 630 0.29 -17.46 11.34
CA SER A 630 1.21 -18.16 10.44
C SER A 630 2.64 -18.30 10.96
N SER A 631 2.81 -18.72 12.20
CA SER A 631 4.12 -19.22 12.66
C SER A 631 4.50 -20.58 12.04
N PHE A 632 3.68 -21.13 11.13
CA PHE A 632 3.84 -22.45 10.52
C PHE A 632 3.71 -22.45 9.00
N LEU A 633 4.43 -21.53 8.30
CA LEU A 633 4.52 -21.48 6.84
C LEU A 633 5.26 -22.67 6.19
N LEU A 634 5.69 -23.67 6.96
CA LEU A 634 6.45 -24.82 6.45
C LEU A 634 5.62 -25.85 5.67
N PHE A 635 4.32 -25.63 5.46
CA PHE A 635 3.43 -26.63 4.85
C PHE A 635 2.66 -26.13 3.61
N ASP A 636 2.93 -24.92 3.12
CA ASP A 636 2.42 -24.43 1.85
C ASP A 636 3.40 -24.83 0.74
N ASP A 637 3.28 -26.08 0.28
CA ASP A 637 3.90 -26.51 -0.97
C ASP A 637 2.80 -26.56 -2.02
N GLU A 638 2.90 -25.70 -3.04
CA GLU A 638 1.99 -25.57 -4.20
C GLU A 638 2.02 -26.80 -5.12
N SER A 639 2.49 -27.95 -4.66
CA SER A 639 2.69 -29.14 -5.49
C SER A 639 1.52 -30.15 -5.49
N ASP A 640 0.34 -29.81 -4.98
CA ASP A 640 -0.81 -30.73 -5.03
C ASP A 640 -1.74 -30.54 -6.25
N GLY A 641 -1.23 -29.94 -7.33
CA GLY A 641 -1.97 -29.64 -8.56
C GLY A 641 -1.98 -30.72 -9.66
N GLU A 642 -1.38 -31.88 -9.47
CA GLU A 642 -1.45 -32.95 -10.48
C GLU A 642 -1.54 -34.32 -9.80
N GLU A 643 -2.77 -34.87 -9.66
CA GLU A 643 -3.19 -36.27 -9.65
C GLU A 643 -4.49 -36.49 -8.86
N GLU A 644 -5.60 -35.97 -9.34
CA GLU A 644 -6.95 -36.52 -9.10
C GLU A 644 -7.84 -36.34 -10.34
N GLU A 645 -7.45 -36.92 -11.47
CA GLU A 645 -8.38 -37.40 -12.48
C GLU A 645 -8.84 -38.80 -12.05
N GLU A 646 -10.05 -38.87 -11.54
CA GLU A 646 -11.06 -39.92 -11.70
C GLU A 646 -12.05 -39.86 -10.56
N LEU A 647 -13.07 -39.08 -10.79
CA LEU A 647 -14.50 -39.35 -10.49
C LEU A 647 -15.26 -38.04 -10.67
N MET A 648 -15.66 -37.82 -11.91
CA MET A 648 -16.64 -36.82 -12.27
C MET A 648 -17.96 -37.11 -11.52
N ASP A 649 -18.34 -36.18 -10.65
CA ASP A 649 -19.73 -35.87 -10.40
C ASP A 649 -19.92 -34.37 -10.62
N GLU A 650 -20.64 -34.07 -11.69
CA GLU A 650 -21.01 -32.72 -12.10
C GLU A 650 -21.85 -32.05 -11.02
N ASP A 651 -21.68 -30.74 -10.92
CA ASP A 651 -22.40 -29.78 -10.07
C ASP A 651 -21.86 -29.62 -8.64
N VAL A 652 -20.90 -28.73 -8.48
CA VAL A 652 -20.87 -27.57 -7.56
C VAL A 652 -19.52 -26.85 -7.79
N GLU A 653 -19.55 -25.66 -8.35
CA GLU A 653 -18.45 -24.68 -8.25
C GLU A 653 -18.27 -24.37 -6.75
N GLU A 654 -17.41 -25.11 -6.06
CA GLU A 654 -16.96 -24.76 -4.72
C GLU A 654 -15.83 -23.72 -4.89
N GLU A 655 -16.17 -22.46 -4.71
CA GLU A 655 -15.20 -21.42 -4.39
C GLU A 655 -14.33 -21.96 -3.22
N ASP A 656 -13.04 -22.07 -3.48
CA ASP A 656 -12.03 -22.44 -2.48
C ASP A 656 -11.88 -21.25 -1.51
N ASP A 657 -12.77 -21.20 -0.50
CA ASP A 657 -12.70 -20.27 0.64
C ASP A 657 -11.51 -20.67 1.54
N SER A 658 -10.31 -20.64 0.99
CA SER A 658 -9.08 -20.60 1.78
C SER A 658 -9.10 -19.32 2.63
N GLU A 659 -8.60 -19.39 3.86
CA GLU A 659 -8.58 -18.29 4.85
C GLU A 659 -7.70 -17.11 4.37
N ILE A 660 -8.01 -16.56 3.22
CA ILE A 660 -7.39 -15.33 2.73
C ILE A 660 -8.06 -14.19 3.49
N SER A 661 -7.35 -13.65 4.48
CA SER A 661 -7.80 -12.47 5.25
C SER A 661 -7.74 -11.20 4.42
N GLY A 662 -7.00 -11.22 3.32
CA GLY A 662 -6.82 -10.12 2.39
C GLY A 662 -5.78 -10.47 1.33
N TYR A 663 -5.57 -9.55 0.41
CA TYR A 663 -4.49 -9.63 -0.56
C TYR A 663 -3.50 -8.51 -0.27
N SER A 664 -2.22 -8.84 -0.13
CA SER A 664 -1.15 -7.86 -0.27
C SER A 664 -0.92 -7.60 -1.74
N VAL A 665 -0.79 -6.34 -2.08
CA VAL A 665 -0.65 -5.89 -3.46
C VAL A 665 0.70 -5.22 -3.60
N GLU A 666 1.54 -5.71 -4.48
CA GLU A 666 2.76 -5.02 -4.89
C GLU A 666 2.41 -3.97 -5.94
N ASN A 667 2.51 -2.70 -5.57
CA ASN A 667 2.08 -1.57 -6.41
C ASN A 667 2.78 -1.55 -7.78
N ALA A 668 4.06 -1.94 -7.85
CA ALA A 668 4.83 -1.94 -9.09
C ALA A 668 4.16 -2.73 -10.24
N PHE A 669 3.52 -3.86 -9.94
CA PHE A 669 2.80 -4.66 -10.94
C PHE A 669 1.48 -4.02 -11.38
N PHE A 670 0.82 -3.26 -10.52
CA PHE A 670 -0.38 -2.51 -10.90
C PHE A 670 -0.02 -1.26 -11.71
N ASP A 671 1.06 -0.57 -11.36
CA ASP A 671 1.59 0.54 -12.13
C ASP A 671 2.03 0.07 -13.53
N GLU A 672 2.64 -1.12 -13.65
CA GLU A 672 2.96 -1.75 -14.94
C GLU A 672 1.69 -1.98 -15.78
N LYS A 673 0.60 -2.48 -15.19
CA LYS A 673 -0.67 -2.68 -15.90
C LYS A 673 -1.32 -1.37 -16.33
N GLU A 674 -1.29 -0.35 -15.47
CA GLU A 674 -1.80 1.00 -15.76
C GLU A 674 -1.06 1.57 -16.98
N ASP A 675 0.27 1.61 -16.91
CA ASP A 675 1.11 2.14 -17.98
C ASP A 675 1.05 1.31 -19.26
N THR A 676 0.89 -0.01 -19.15
CA THR A 676 0.67 -0.89 -20.31
C THR A 676 -0.62 -0.56 -21.03
N CYS A 677 -1.72 -0.33 -20.31
CA CYS A 677 -2.98 0.11 -20.91
C CYS A 677 -2.84 1.44 -21.62
N ALA A 678 -2.18 2.43 -20.99
CA ALA A 678 -1.94 3.74 -21.58
C ALA A 678 -1.07 3.63 -22.85
N ALA A 679 0.01 2.87 -22.78
CA ALA A 679 0.95 2.70 -23.88
C ALA A 679 0.31 1.99 -25.08
N VAL A 680 -0.41 0.89 -24.86
CA VAL A 680 -1.05 0.13 -25.96
C VAL A 680 -2.13 0.94 -26.64
N GLY A 681 -2.88 1.75 -25.89
CA GLY A 681 -3.84 2.68 -26.44
C GLY A 681 -3.19 3.72 -27.36
N GLU A 682 -2.11 4.38 -26.91
CA GLU A 682 -1.36 5.37 -27.69
C GLU A 682 -0.73 4.75 -28.95
N ILE A 683 -0.09 3.58 -28.83
CA ILE A 683 0.48 2.85 -29.98
C ILE A 683 -0.59 2.51 -31.00
N SER A 684 -1.76 2.05 -30.58
CA SER A 684 -2.86 1.71 -31.49
C SER A 684 -3.31 2.90 -32.36
N VAL A 685 -3.39 4.08 -31.75
CA VAL A 685 -3.78 5.32 -32.42
C VAL A 685 -2.72 5.80 -33.40
N ASN A 686 -1.43 5.68 -33.04
CA ASN A 686 -0.32 6.18 -33.83
C ASN A 686 0.06 5.26 -35.00
N THR A 687 -0.10 3.94 -34.84
CA THR A 687 0.22 2.94 -35.88
C THR A 687 -1.00 2.48 -36.67
N SER A 688 -2.21 2.79 -36.19
CA SER A 688 -3.50 2.67 -36.89
C SER A 688 -3.68 1.32 -37.63
N VAL A 689 -3.51 1.29 -38.95
CA VAL A 689 -3.70 0.09 -39.78
C VAL A 689 -2.75 -1.05 -39.42
N ALA A 690 -1.52 -0.74 -39.05
CA ALA A 690 -0.51 -1.74 -38.70
C ALA A 690 -0.85 -2.46 -37.38
N PHE A 691 -1.64 -1.84 -36.49
CA PHE A 691 -2.05 -2.43 -35.21
C PHE A 691 -3.27 -3.36 -35.32
N LEU A 692 -4.04 -3.27 -36.41
CA LEU A 692 -5.29 -4.06 -36.55
C LEU A 692 -5.15 -5.57 -36.31
N PRO A 693 -4.06 -6.25 -36.72
CA PRO A 693 -3.89 -7.68 -36.46
C PRO A 693 -3.87 -8.07 -34.97
N TYR A 694 -3.49 -7.13 -34.11
CA TYR A 694 -3.31 -7.34 -32.66
C TYR A 694 -4.51 -6.81 -31.84
N MET A 695 -5.40 -6.02 -32.47
CA MET A 695 -6.47 -5.28 -31.82
C MET A 695 -7.40 -6.18 -31.00
N GLU A 696 -7.80 -7.34 -31.56
CA GLU A 696 -8.78 -8.23 -30.93
C GLU A 696 -8.20 -8.80 -29.60
N SER A 697 -7.00 -9.36 -29.65
CA SER A 697 -6.37 -9.96 -28.47
C SER A 697 -6.07 -8.94 -27.36
N VAL A 698 -5.63 -7.75 -27.75
CA VAL A 698 -5.35 -6.67 -26.80
C VAL A 698 -6.64 -6.12 -26.19
N PHE A 699 -7.68 -5.96 -27.00
CA PHE A 699 -8.99 -5.49 -26.54
C PHE A 699 -9.57 -6.44 -25.48
N GLU A 700 -9.53 -7.74 -25.73
CA GLU A 700 -10.04 -8.74 -24.78
C GLU A 700 -9.36 -8.65 -23.40
N GLU A 701 -8.02 -8.50 -23.37
CA GLU A 701 -7.30 -8.42 -22.10
C GLU A 701 -7.52 -7.08 -21.39
N VAL A 702 -7.52 -5.95 -22.12
CA VAL A 702 -7.84 -4.65 -21.54
C VAL A 702 -9.29 -4.61 -21.02
N PHE A 703 -10.23 -5.25 -21.72
CA PHE A 703 -11.63 -5.33 -21.29
C PHE A 703 -11.80 -6.07 -19.96
N LYS A 704 -11.03 -7.14 -19.71
CA LYS A 704 -11.04 -7.85 -18.43
C LYS A 704 -10.58 -6.95 -17.27
N LEU A 705 -9.67 -6.01 -17.53
CA LEU A 705 -9.16 -5.08 -16.50
C LEU A 705 -10.18 -4.03 -16.03
N LEU A 706 -11.35 -3.93 -16.67
CA LEU A 706 -12.45 -3.09 -16.16
C LEU A 706 -13.00 -3.59 -14.82
N GLU A 707 -12.79 -4.87 -14.49
CA GLU A 707 -13.17 -5.50 -13.22
C GLU A 707 -12.02 -5.53 -12.21
N CYS A 708 -10.84 -4.99 -12.57
CA CYS A 708 -9.68 -4.94 -11.68
C CYS A 708 -10.02 -4.18 -10.38
N PRO A 709 -9.61 -4.67 -9.19
CA PRO A 709 -9.86 -3.96 -7.93
C PRO A 709 -9.15 -2.59 -7.85
N HIS A 710 -8.03 -2.41 -8.56
CA HIS A 710 -7.27 -1.16 -8.56
C HIS A 710 -7.92 -0.09 -9.44
N LEU A 711 -8.21 1.09 -8.85
CA LEU A 711 -8.96 2.16 -9.53
C LEU A 711 -8.23 2.73 -10.75
N ASN A 712 -6.92 2.97 -10.63
CA ASN A 712 -6.13 3.58 -11.70
C ASN A 712 -6.04 2.64 -12.91
N VAL A 713 -5.88 1.32 -12.69
CA VAL A 713 -5.88 0.33 -13.77
C VAL A 713 -7.22 0.34 -14.51
N ARG A 714 -8.37 0.39 -13.79
CA ARG A 714 -9.69 0.53 -14.44
C ARG A 714 -9.79 1.79 -15.27
N LYS A 715 -9.29 2.92 -14.75
CA LYS A 715 -9.28 4.21 -15.46
C LYS A 715 -8.47 4.12 -16.76
N ALA A 716 -7.23 3.62 -16.68
CA ALA A 716 -6.35 3.43 -17.84
C ALA A 716 -6.96 2.46 -18.87
N ALA A 717 -7.62 1.39 -18.42
CA ALA A 717 -8.33 0.46 -19.31
C ALA A 717 -9.48 1.16 -20.07
N HIS A 718 -10.28 2.01 -19.42
CA HIS A 718 -11.33 2.78 -20.10
C HIS A 718 -10.76 3.75 -21.12
N GLU A 719 -9.65 4.44 -20.80
CA GLU A 719 -8.97 5.35 -21.73
C GLU A 719 -8.41 4.60 -22.95
N ALA A 720 -7.78 3.44 -22.74
CA ALA A 720 -7.28 2.58 -23.81
C ALA A 720 -8.40 2.11 -24.76
N LEU A 721 -9.54 1.68 -24.23
CA LEU A 721 -10.69 1.28 -25.04
C LEU A 721 -11.23 2.44 -25.89
N GLY A 722 -11.25 3.66 -25.34
CA GLY A 722 -11.56 4.87 -26.10
C GLY A 722 -10.57 5.13 -27.24
N GLN A 723 -9.28 4.92 -26.99
CA GLN A 723 -8.22 5.08 -27.99
C GLN A 723 -8.31 4.01 -29.09
N PHE A 724 -8.69 2.77 -28.78
CA PHE A 724 -8.95 1.71 -29.78
C PHE A 724 -10.08 2.10 -30.73
N CYS A 725 -11.15 2.72 -30.25
CA CYS A 725 -12.20 3.26 -31.11
C CYS A 725 -11.66 4.34 -32.05
N CYS A 726 -10.79 5.23 -31.56
CA CYS A 726 -10.14 6.24 -32.40
C CYS A 726 -9.21 5.61 -33.46
N ALA A 727 -8.45 4.58 -33.09
CA ALA A 727 -7.56 3.85 -34.01
C ALA A 727 -8.34 3.17 -35.13
N LEU A 728 -9.44 2.47 -34.78
CA LEU A 728 -10.35 1.84 -35.76
C LEU A 728 -10.97 2.87 -36.70
N HIS A 729 -11.41 4.01 -36.18
CA HIS A 729 -11.96 5.08 -37.00
C HIS A 729 -10.93 5.65 -38.01
N LYS A 730 -9.69 5.89 -37.57
CA LYS A 730 -8.57 6.31 -38.45
C LYS A 730 -8.29 5.27 -39.52
N ALA A 731 -8.22 3.98 -39.16
CA ALA A 731 -8.00 2.88 -40.07
C ALA A 731 -9.10 2.77 -41.13
N CYS A 732 -10.35 2.94 -40.75
CA CYS A 732 -11.50 3.00 -41.71
C CYS A 732 -11.40 4.16 -42.69
N GLN A 733 -10.92 5.33 -42.26
CA GLN A 733 -10.72 6.48 -43.13
C GLN A 733 -9.55 6.32 -44.11
N SER A 734 -8.53 5.56 -43.76
CA SER A 734 -7.32 5.33 -44.56
C SER A 734 -7.52 4.26 -45.66
N CYS A 735 -8.59 3.45 -45.56
CA CYS A 735 -8.94 2.51 -46.60
C CYS A 735 -9.58 3.27 -47.78
N PRO A 736 -8.97 3.23 -49.02
CA PRO A 736 -9.59 3.87 -50.19
C PRO A 736 -10.96 3.20 -50.43
N SER A 737 -12.00 4.01 -50.55
CA SER A 737 -13.33 3.56 -50.94
C SER A 737 -13.31 3.08 -52.42
N GLU A 738 -12.91 1.81 -52.65
CA GLU A 738 -13.34 1.09 -53.83
C GLU A 738 -14.77 0.62 -53.59
N PRO A 739 -15.69 0.90 -54.51
CA PRO A 739 -17.05 0.38 -54.41
C PRO A 739 -17.04 -1.08 -54.86
N ASN A 740 -16.71 -2.03 -53.99
CA ASN A 740 -17.08 -3.44 -54.17
C ASN A 740 -16.77 -4.29 -52.90
N THR A 741 -17.82 -4.82 -52.36
CA THR A 741 -18.08 -6.15 -51.73
C THR A 741 -16.96 -6.93 -51.01
N ALA A 742 -15.68 -6.62 -51.17
CA ALA A 742 -14.57 -7.32 -50.46
C ALA A 742 -14.16 -6.66 -49.13
N GLY A 743 -14.51 -5.37 -48.92
CA GLY A 743 -14.23 -4.65 -47.67
C GLY A 743 -15.20 -5.00 -46.54
N GLU A 744 -16.44 -5.35 -46.91
CA GLU A 744 -17.44 -5.83 -45.94
C GLU A 744 -17.11 -7.26 -45.41
N GLU A 745 -16.45 -8.09 -46.21
CA GLU A 745 -16.03 -9.42 -45.77
C GLU A 745 -14.82 -9.38 -44.79
N ARG A 746 -13.91 -8.41 -44.90
CA ARG A 746 -12.80 -8.26 -43.96
C ARG A 746 -13.20 -7.53 -42.68
N LEU A 747 -14.10 -6.56 -42.75
CA LEU A 747 -14.75 -5.97 -41.60
C LEU A 747 -15.79 -6.91 -40.97
N GLY A 748 -16.40 -7.77 -41.77
CA GLY A 748 -17.31 -8.82 -41.32
C GLY A 748 -16.59 -9.98 -40.60
N GLN A 749 -15.34 -10.25 -40.90
CA GLN A 749 -14.53 -11.24 -40.16
C GLN A 749 -13.97 -10.68 -38.86
N ALA A 750 -13.63 -9.38 -38.78
CA ALA A 750 -13.32 -8.70 -37.52
C ALA A 750 -14.56 -8.37 -36.67
N GLY A 751 -15.72 -8.21 -37.33
CA GLY A 751 -17.01 -7.92 -36.67
C GLY A 751 -17.89 -9.13 -36.40
N GLY A 752 -17.50 -10.31 -36.83
CA GLY A 752 -18.31 -11.53 -36.73
C GLY A 752 -18.48 -12.09 -35.31
N SER A 753 -17.67 -11.62 -34.35
CA SER A 753 -17.79 -11.95 -32.93
C SER A 753 -18.58 -10.90 -32.11
N TRP A 754 -18.92 -9.76 -32.70
CA TRP A 754 -19.58 -8.63 -32.02
C TRP A 754 -21.13 -8.67 -32.16
N GLY A 755 -21.70 -9.82 -32.16
CA GLY A 755 -23.16 -10.00 -32.24
C GLY A 755 -23.82 -9.70 -30.92
N GLY A 756 -24.24 -8.47 -30.68
CA GLY A 756 -25.25 -8.23 -29.65
C GLY A 756 -25.31 -6.91 -28.90
N ALA A 757 -24.57 -5.85 -29.25
CA ALA A 757 -24.86 -4.53 -28.70
C ALA A 757 -24.86 -3.47 -29.79
N GLY A 758 -26.03 -2.93 -30.09
CA GLY A 758 -26.23 -1.88 -31.09
C GLY A 758 -25.60 -0.54 -30.68
N PRO A 759 -25.43 0.39 -31.62
CA PRO A 759 -24.62 1.60 -31.48
C PRO A 759 -25.30 2.77 -30.75
N ASP A 760 -25.97 2.53 -29.62
CA ASP A 760 -26.69 3.59 -28.90
C ASP A 760 -25.88 4.27 -27.75
N TRP A 761 -24.60 3.99 -27.60
CA TRP A 761 -23.77 4.55 -26.52
C TRP A 761 -22.84 5.71 -26.88
N CYS A 762 -22.89 6.19 -28.13
CA CYS A 762 -21.94 7.24 -28.61
C CYS A 762 -22.42 8.68 -28.47
N PHE A 763 -23.54 9.00 -27.84
CA PHE A 763 -23.95 10.41 -27.67
C PHE A 763 -24.60 10.65 -26.29
N SER A 764 -23.81 10.84 -25.25
CA SER A 764 -24.08 11.82 -24.17
C SER A 764 -22.89 11.93 -23.23
N GLN A 765 -22.25 13.06 -23.30
CA GLN A 765 -21.17 13.77 -22.59
C GLN A 765 -19.78 13.60 -23.14
#